data_b2177a949ec67d2fa7d5adc5cf1deaf0
#
_entry.id   b2177a949ec67d2fa7d5adc5cf1deaf0
#
_cell.length_a   1.000
_cell.length_b   1.000
_cell.length_c   1.000
_cell.angle_alpha   90.00
_cell.angle_beta   90.00
_cell.angle_gamma   90.00
#
_symmetry.space_group_name_H-M   'P 1'
#
loop_
_entity.id
_entity.type
_entity.pdbx_description
1 polymer ?
#
loop_
_entity_poly.entity_id
_entity_poly.type
_entity_poly.pdbx_seq_one_letter_code
_entity_poly.pdbx_strand_id
1 'polypeptide(L)'
;MPHTSKASGRRTVPFLAAAALVAAGACLVSPASAQARPTTAATAATGSAATAAAGSAAPKLWSTQLQFDDNGTPWSVAQFQAIAAKGMNSVEINMPWGQIEPSRGSFDFTELDTELANAAAAGIRIVPIFWQSGWGGSPAAWITGTEVTSTGGAGISPPWWDLAEQQDYFDYVTTTVAHITRNPGYGGAILNYGTLDSQWNDNGDGGWATADIDYFHQHWLPQTYRTVARFNSANGTAYTSFDQVPAAAPGQPLAGVYQDFRQWSVQDTYGRLTAAVRKVSSGPLYYYFGGHLANAPAMGNLPDVFFTLARKYDVTVIVDAAQSPGLALTFGSLANAYHVKLAQEWTAPDDPQMPAQAVQWISNYGMGLPSGGGEDFFIHDGTSKDVIGYPIYTAALPMLQGLKGSYPQQPVAVYVDFSQAWGNPDGGSLNSAENEITALWSSYQSGFTVVTSDEVDNHTVDLKKFRAVLPLNGADANVTAYQKSGGTVLTDGSQLTQYAPSYVDLTSAHALQVVPTTANDHRSAQLVLAEINPTFAYDGAVVVHPAGLDLVPGRYHAVDAATGQALPQVPEADGGSCVPLSTGTATLAEWRIVPGPAPAGTPVPASCSTAAGGATTVSAAAGDGNNGSNGVIFQNVGATGGGSDGNLTVTSIGGQTAYQTWTSAQSGVSPANAYLQLDPGSAVARAGTVNLTVTYWSVAGQGFTAQYDSTTDPYQNGPTVTGSGTGSWQTATVTLTDAQFGEAQNIQSDLRLAVTDPTQPLYLQSVQLSTAAQ
;
A
#
# COMPACT_ATOMS: atom_id res chain seq x y z
N MET A 1 -15.03 -40.67 25.16
CA MET A 1 -13.69 -40.60 24.57
C MET A 1 -13.54 -39.18 24.06
N PRO A 2 -12.63 -38.38 24.54
CA PRO A 2 -12.53 -36.98 24.13
C PRO A 2 -11.77 -36.86 22.80
N HIS A 3 -12.38 -36.22 21.84
CA HIS A 3 -11.71 -35.77 20.63
C HIS A 3 -10.81 -34.58 20.96
N THR A 4 -9.53 -34.79 20.85
CA THR A 4 -8.53 -33.71 20.90
C THR A 4 -8.55 -32.99 19.56
N SER A 5 -9.03 -31.76 19.53
CA SER A 5 -8.88 -30.85 18.40
C SER A 5 -7.40 -30.48 18.27
N LYS A 6 -6.81 -30.81 17.15
CA LYS A 6 -5.49 -30.29 16.76
C LYS A 6 -5.64 -28.82 16.39
N ALA A 7 -5.08 -27.97 17.20
CA ALA A 7 -4.84 -26.57 16.82
C ALA A 7 -3.99 -26.56 15.53
N SER A 8 -4.54 -26.03 14.47
CA SER A 8 -3.79 -25.72 13.26
C SER A 8 -2.89 -24.53 13.57
N GLY A 9 -1.59 -24.80 13.70
CA GLY A 9 -0.62 -23.74 13.87
C GLY A 9 -0.62 -22.83 12.65
N ARG A 10 -0.95 -21.58 12.86
CA ARG A 10 -0.74 -20.51 11.90
C ARG A 10 0.74 -20.52 11.49
N ARG A 11 1.03 -20.79 10.24
CA ARG A 11 2.31 -20.44 9.64
C ARG A 11 2.19 -18.97 9.23
N THR A 12 2.68 -18.09 10.06
CA THR A 12 3.12 -16.77 9.63
C THR A 12 4.19 -16.98 8.56
N VAL A 13 3.92 -16.57 7.35
CA VAL A 13 4.92 -16.49 6.29
C VAL A 13 5.72 -15.24 6.59
N PRO A 14 7.02 -15.34 6.91
CA PRO A 14 7.86 -14.17 7.05
C PRO A 14 8.06 -13.56 5.67
N PHE A 15 7.76 -12.27 5.51
CA PHE A 15 8.23 -11.51 4.38
C PHE A 15 9.75 -11.47 4.43
N LEU A 16 10.39 -12.25 3.57
CA LEU A 16 11.81 -12.16 3.30
C LEU A 16 12.02 -11.00 2.32
N ALA A 17 12.50 -9.89 2.83
CA ALA A 17 13.18 -8.90 2.00
C ALA A 17 14.49 -9.55 1.52
N ALA A 18 14.51 -10.04 0.29
CA ALA A 18 15.72 -10.52 -0.34
C ALA A 18 16.54 -9.31 -0.81
N ALA A 19 17.57 -8.95 -0.06
CA ALA A 19 18.60 -8.06 -0.55
C ALA A 19 19.35 -8.74 -1.70
N ALA A 20 19.11 -8.30 -2.94
CA ALA A 20 19.84 -8.74 -4.11
C ALA A 20 21.22 -8.08 -4.14
N LEU A 21 22.25 -8.88 -4.02
CA LEU A 21 23.63 -8.49 -4.29
C LEU A 21 23.78 -8.27 -5.81
N VAL A 22 23.89 -7.02 -6.25
CA VAL A 22 24.18 -6.69 -7.66
C VAL A 22 25.68 -6.87 -7.90
N ALA A 23 26.05 -7.97 -8.54
CA ALA A 23 27.35 -8.09 -9.18
C ALA A 23 27.29 -7.43 -10.57
N ALA A 24 28.02 -6.34 -10.76
CA ALA A 24 28.13 -5.64 -12.02
C ALA A 24 28.78 -6.53 -13.09
N GLY A 25 27.98 -7.08 -13.98
CA GLY A 25 28.42 -7.68 -15.23
C GLY A 25 27.90 -6.86 -16.40
N ALA A 26 28.79 -6.11 -17.03
CA ALA A 26 28.46 -5.35 -18.24
C ALA A 26 28.19 -6.31 -19.40
N CYS A 27 26.90 -6.55 -19.71
CA CYS A 27 26.51 -7.12 -20.99
C CYS A 27 25.94 -6.01 -21.87
N LEU A 28 26.59 -5.78 -22.99
CA LEU A 28 26.10 -4.94 -24.10
C LEU A 28 24.79 -5.51 -24.64
N VAL A 29 23.68 -4.87 -24.32
CA VAL A 29 22.37 -5.20 -24.89
C VAL A 29 22.16 -4.29 -26.09
N SER A 30 22.04 -4.88 -27.25
CA SER A 30 21.56 -4.21 -28.47
C SER A 30 20.13 -3.70 -28.28
N PRO A 31 19.75 -2.56 -28.84
CA PRO A 31 18.42 -2.03 -28.64
C PRO A 31 17.38 -2.95 -29.30
N ALA A 32 16.50 -3.51 -28.51
CA ALA A 32 15.29 -4.14 -29.01
C ALA A 32 14.40 -3.05 -29.61
N SER A 33 14.07 -3.19 -30.87
CA SER A 33 13.13 -2.31 -31.57
C SER A 33 11.76 -2.41 -30.89
N ALA A 34 11.24 -1.28 -30.43
CA ALA A 34 9.88 -1.15 -29.94
C ALA A 34 8.89 -1.63 -31.02
N GLN A 35 8.25 -2.75 -30.77
CA GLN A 35 7.20 -3.27 -31.65
C GLN A 35 5.86 -2.66 -31.24
N ALA A 36 5.20 -2.02 -32.20
CA ALA A 36 3.87 -1.47 -32.01
C ALA A 36 2.87 -2.59 -31.67
N ARG A 37 2.22 -2.47 -30.54
CA ARG A 37 1.07 -3.27 -30.13
C ARG A 37 -0.04 -3.14 -31.19
N PRO A 38 -0.70 -4.22 -31.62
CA PRO A 38 -1.87 -4.10 -32.48
C PRO A 38 -3.05 -3.53 -31.68
N THR A 39 -3.41 -2.29 -31.97
CA THR A 39 -4.65 -1.69 -31.45
C THR A 39 -5.84 -2.34 -32.12
N THR A 40 -6.63 -3.11 -31.39
CA THR A 40 -7.96 -3.53 -31.83
C THR A 40 -8.91 -2.33 -31.70
N ALA A 41 -9.24 -1.73 -32.86
CA ALA A 41 -10.28 -0.71 -32.94
C ALA A 41 -11.64 -1.31 -32.53
N ALA A 42 -12.10 -0.95 -31.31
CA ALA A 42 -13.47 -1.22 -30.90
C ALA A 42 -14.40 -0.27 -31.68
N THR A 43 -15.23 -0.83 -32.54
CA THR A 43 -16.34 -0.11 -33.19
C THR A 43 -17.30 0.38 -32.12
N ALA A 44 -17.39 1.69 -31.95
CA ALA A 44 -18.35 2.33 -31.07
C ALA A 44 -19.78 2.09 -31.56
N ALA A 45 -20.54 1.28 -30.86
CA ALA A 45 -21.97 1.22 -30.98
C ALA A 45 -22.56 2.41 -30.19
N THR A 46 -23.13 3.38 -30.92
CA THR A 46 -23.89 4.49 -30.34
C THR A 46 -25.21 3.97 -29.75
N GLY A 47 -25.16 3.66 -28.44
CA GLY A 47 -26.36 3.37 -27.65
C GLY A 47 -26.85 4.66 -26.99
N SER A 48 -28.11 4.99 -27.23
CA SER A 48 -28.87 6.11 -26.67
C SER A 48 -28.78 6.11 -25.14
N ALA A 49 -28.27 7.20 -24.56
CA ALA A 49 -28.28 7.43 -23.13
C ALA A 49 -29.75 7.66 -22.67
N ALA A 50 -30.28 6.70 -21.93
CA ALA A 50 -31.47 6.89 -21.13
C ALA A 50 -31.10 7.81 -19.94
N THR A 51 -31.70 8.97 -19.87
CA THR A 51 -31.63 9.88 -18.72
C THR A 51 -32.22 9.18 -17.50
N ALA A 52 -31.34 8.65 -16.64
CA ALA A 52 -31.73 8.21 -15.32
C ALA A 52 -32.13 9.43 -14.48
N ALA A 53 -33.31 9.36 -13.86
CA ALA A 53 -33.75 10.32 -12.85
C ALA A 53 -32.71 10.42 -11.72
N ALA A 54 -32.42 11.64 -11.27
CA ALA A 54 -31.54 11.88 -10.14
C ALA A 54 -32.14 11.24 -8.87
N GLY A 55 -31.83 9.98 -8.65
CA GLY A 55 -32.02 9.33 -7.35
C GLY A 55 -30.99 9.88 -6.35
N SER A 56 -31.38 10.04 -5.09
CA SER A 56 -30.45 10.35 -4.01
C SER A 56 -29.29 9.36 -4.07
N ALA A 57 -28.05 9.87 -4.08
CA ALA A 57 -26.87 9.03 -4.06
C ALA A 57 -26.99 8.00 -2.91
N ALA A 58 -26.67 6.75 -3.20
CA ALA A 58 -26.63 5.73 -2.15
C ALA A 58 -25.67 6.19 -1.04
N PRO A 59 -25.99 5.97 0.22
CA PRO A 59 -25.09 6.36 1.30
C PRO A 59 -23.79 5.56 1.21
N LYS A 60 -22.66 6.24 1.51
CA LYS A 60 -21.34 5.60 1.61
C LYS A 60 -21.40 4.40 2.56
N LEU A 61 -20.68 3.33 2.23
CA LEU A 61 -20.56 2.17 3.08
C LEU A 61 -19.34 2.31 4.00
N TRP A 62 -19.55 2.00 5.26
CA TRP A 62 -18.52 1.88 6.30
C TRP A 62 -18.63 0.47 6.84
N SER A 63 -17.73 -0.39 6.39
CA SER A 63 -17.83 -1.83 6.56
C SER A 63 -16.72 -2.39 7.43
N THR A 64 -17.01 -3.52 8.07
CA THR A 64 -16.00 -4.45 8.59
C THR A 64 -16.23 -5.83 7.98
N GLN A 65 -15.18 -6.61 7.79
CA GLN A 65 -15.28 -7.95 7.24
C GLN A 65 -15.63 -8.95 8.33
N LEU A 66 -16.53 -9.87 8.01
CA LEU A 66 -16.95 -10.96 8.87
C LEU A 66 -16.85 -12.29 8.12
N GLN A 67 -16.70 -13.38 8.85
CA GLN A 67 -16.93 -14.71 8.31
C GLN A 67 -18.44 -14.92 8.11
N PHE A 68 -18.81 -15.92 7.30
CA PHE A 68 -20.22 -16.21 6.98
C PHE A 68 -21.07 -16.46 8.24
N ASP A 69 -20.48 -17.08 9.24
CA ASP A 69 -21.15 -17.34 10.51
C ASP A 69 -20.27 -16.99 11.72
N ASP A 70 -20.87 -16.85 12.89
CA ASP A 70 -20.17 -16.76 14.16
C ASP A 70 -20.07 -18.15 14.81
N ASN A 71 -19.03 -18.90 14.46
CA ASN A 71 -18.76 -20.25 14.97
C ASN A 71 -19.91 -21.26 14.69
N GLY A 72 -20.42 -21.28 13.48
CA GLY A 72 -21.50 -22.17 13.03
C GLY A 72 -22.90 -21.68 13.43
N THR A 73 -23.03 -20.39 13.70
CA THR A 73 -24.30 -19.76 14.04
C THR A 73 -24.44 -18.45 13.26
N PRO A 74 -25.59 -18.18 12.63
CA PRO A 74 -25.82 -16.91 11.95
C PRO A 74 -25.63 -15.72 12.86
N TRP A 75 -25.04 -14.65 12.35
CA TRP A 75 -24.85 -13.39 13.08
C TRP A 75 -26.18 -12.85 13.59
N SER A 76 -26.25 -12.57 14.88
CA SER A 76 -27.48 -12.09 15.53
C SER A 76 -27.70 -10.59 15.36
N VAL A 77 -28.94 -10.13 15.51
CA VAL A 77 -29.30 -8.71 15.55
C VAL A 77 -28.46 -7.94 16.56
N ALA A 78 -28.21 -8.51 17.74
CA ALA A 78 -27.42 -7.84 18.78
C ALA A 78 -25.95 -7.64 18.39
N GLN A 79 -25.36 -8.59 17.68
CA GLN A 79 -23.98 -8.46 17.17
C GLN A 79 -23.90 -7.39 16.08
N PHE A 80 -24.83 -7.37 15.13
CA PHE A 80 -24.91 -6.30 14.13
C PHE A 80 -25.17 -4.92 14.76
N GLN A 81 -25.99 -4.83 15.79
CA GLN A 81 -26.20 -3.58 16.56
C GLN A 81 -24.92 -3.10 17.24
N ALA A 82 -24.10 -4.02 17.78
CA ALA A 82 -22.81 -3.68 18.36
C ALA A 82 -21.84 -3.11 17.30
N ILE A 83 -21.84 -3.64 16.07
CA ILE A 83 -21.09 -3.12 14.93
C ILE A 83 -21.62 -1.73 14.54
N ALA A 84 -22.94 -1.56 14.43
CA ALA A 84 -23.55 -0.26 14.12
C ALA A 84 -23.21 0.82 15.16
N ALA A 85 -23.15 0.45 16.43
CA ALA A 85 -22.78 1.36 17.52
C ALA A 85 -21.33 1.89 17.41
N LYS A 86 -20.48 1.24 16.61
CA LYS A 86 -19.11 1.67 16.31
C LYS A 86 -19.02 2.60 15.08
N GLY A 87 -20.15 2.95 14.48
CA GLY A 87 -20.23 3.85 13.33
C GLY A 87 -20.26 3.15 11.97
N MET A 88 -20.28 1.81 11.95
CA MET A 88 -20.42 1.03 10.71
C MET A 88 -21.90 0.98 10.29
N ASN A 89 -22.14 0.95 8.97
CA ASN A 89 -23.47 0.80 8.39
C ASN A 89 -23.58 -0.39 7.46
N SER A 90 -22.49 -1.15 7.32
CA SER A 90 -22.40 -2.34 6.50
C SER A 90 -21.38 -3.33 7.06
N VAL A 91 -21.45 -4.55 6.58
CA VAL A 91 -20.45 -5.60 6.80
C VAL A 91 -20.19 -6.31 5.47
N GLU A 92 -18.96 -6.68 5.24
CA GLU A 92 -18.61 -7.65 4.22
C GLU A 92 -18.69 -9.04 4.81
N ILE A 93 -19.22 -9.99 4.05
CA ILE A 93 -19.28 -11.38 4.50
C ILE A 93 -18.70 -12.28 3.42
N ASN A 94 -17.72 -13.07 3.80
CA ASN A 94 -17.15 -14.10 2.93
C ASN A 94 -18.19 -15.18 2.64
N MET A 95 -18.48 -15.39 1.35
CA MET A 95 -19.51 -16.34 0.91
C MET A 95 -18.90 -17.70 0.63
N PRO A 96 -19.20 -18.73 1.42
CA PRO A 96 -18.67 -20.07 1.20
C PRO A 96 -19.46 -20.80 0.10
N TRP A 97 -18.87 -20.92 -1.11
CA TRP A 97 -19.53 -21.55 -2.26
C TRP A 97 -20.16 -22.90 -1.91
N GLY A 98 -19.39 -23.79 -1.26
CA GLY A 98 -19.89 -25.13 -0.93
C GLY A 98 -20.98 -25.19 0.13
N GLN A 99 -21.20 -24.14 0.92
CA GLN A 99 -22.34 -24.07 1.87
C GLN A 99 -23.59 -23.54 1.18
N ILE A 100 -23.45 -22.56 0.31
CA ILE A 100 -24.56 -21.99 -0.48
C ILE A 100 -25.01 -22.98 -1.57
N GLU A 101 -24.06 -23.69 -2.18
CA GLU A 101 -24.33 -24.69 -3.23
C GLU A 101 -23.65 -26.02 -2.83
N PRO A 102 -24.25 -26.78 -1.89
CA PRO A 102 -23.68 -28.03 -1.39
C PRO A 102 -23.55 -29.13 -2.44
N SER A 103 -24.32 -29.07 -3.53
CA SER A 103 -24.16 -29.87 -4.71
C SER A 103 -24.57 -29.08 -5.94
N ARG A 104 -23.99 -29.40 -7.09
CA ARG A 104 -24.19 -28.66 -8.35
C ARG A 104 -25.66 -28.41 -8.64
N GLY A 105 -26.04 -27.13 -8.76
CA GLY A 105 -27.40 -26.66 -9.03
C GLY A 105 -28.38 -26.76 -7.85
N SER A 106 -27.92 -27.13 -6.64
CA SER A 106 -28.77 -27.21 -5.45
C SER A 106 -28.31 -26.15 -4.43
N PHE A 107 -29.12 -25.12 -4.24
CA PHE A 107 -28.82 -23.97 -3.41
C PHE A 107 -29.53 -24.02 -2.07
N ASP A 108 -28.83 -23.69 -0.98
CA ASP A 108 -29.40 -23.49 0.36
C ASP A 108 -29.08 -22.05 0.82
N PHE A 109 -30.11 -21.21 0.88
CA PHE A 109 -30.01 -19.82 1.31
C PHE A 109 -30.49 -19.59 2.74
N THR A 110 -30.80 -20.65 3.50
CA THR A 110 -31.45 -20.54 4.83
C THR A 110 -30.65 -19.68 5.78
N GLU A 111 -29.35 -19.88 5.83
CA GLU A 111 -28.47 -19.11 6.73
C GLU A 111 -28.28 -17.68 6.22
N LEU A 112 -28.00 -17.49 4.95
CA LEU A 112 -27.87 -16.19 4.32
C LEU A 112 -29.12 -15.32 4.47
N ASP A 113 -30.32 -15.91 4.31
CA ASP A 113 -31.58 -15.20 4.53
C ASP A 113 -31.75 -14.76 5.98
N THR A 114 -31.32 -15.60 6.94
CA THR A 114 -31.34 -15.28 8.37
C THR A 114 -30.39 -14.11 8.67
N GLU A 115 -29.18 -14.13 8.14
CA GLU A 115 -28.20 -13.05 8.35
C GLU A 115 -28.66 -11.73 7.74
N LEU A 116 -29.15 -11.76 6.52
CA LEU A 116 -29.69 -10.57 5.85
C LEU A 116 -30.87 -9.97 6.62
N ALA A 117 -31.75 -10.80 7.18
CA ALA A 117 -32.87 -10.33 8.02
C ALA A 117 -32.37 -9.72 9.33
N ASN A 118 -31.38 -10.33 9.98
CA ASN A 118 -30.80 -9.84 11.22
C ASN A 118 -30.03 -8.52 11.00
N ALA A 119 -29.25 -8.43 9.94
CA ALA A 119 -28.53 -7.20 9.55
C ALA A 119 -29.52 -6.06 9.25
N ALA A 120 -30.55 -6.31 8.45
CA ALA A 120 -31.58 -5.31 8.15
C ALA A 120 -32.30 -4.82 9.41
N ALA A 121 -32.60 -5.70 10.36
CA ALA A 121 -33.22 -5.36 11.65
C ALA A 121 -32.29 -4.48 12.53
N ALA A 122 -30.98 -4.58 12.34
CA ALA A 122 -29.99 -3.77 13.03
C ALA A 122 -29.62 -2.47 12.26
N GLY A 123 -30.15 -2.25 11.06
CA GLY A 123 -29.80 -1.11 10.19
C GLY A 123 -28.44 -1.28 9.48
N ILE A 124 -27.91 -2.51 9.47
CA ILE A 124 -26.67 -2.89 8.76
C ILE A 124 -27.01 -3.48 7.39
N ARG A 125 -26.14 -3.28 6.42
CA ARG A 125 -26.22 -3.94 5.11
C ARG A 125 -25.10 -4.95 4.96
N ILE A 126 -25.38 -6.07 4.32
CA ILE A 126 -24.42 -7.11 3.98
C ILE A 126 -23.96 -6.90 2.54
N VAL A 127 -22.64 -6.92 2.37
CA VAL A 127 -21.96 -6.94 1.09
C VAL A 127 -21.26 -8.31 0.96
N PRO A 128 -21.84 -9.30 0.29
CA PRO A 128 -21.23 -10.61 0.11
C PRO A 128 -19.96 -10.50 -0.73
N ILE A 129 -18.92 -11.20 -0.32
CA ILE A 129 -17.70 -11.41 -1.08
C ILE A 129 -17.76 -12.80 -1.70
N PHE A 130 -17.75 -12.86 -3.01
CA PHE A 130 -17.76 -14.13 -3.73
C PHE A 130 -16.32 -14.58 -3.99
N TRP A 131 -15.82 -15.49 -3.16
CA TRP A 131 -14.51 -16.12 -3.37
C TRP A 131 -14.66 -17.44 -4.09
N GLN A 132 -13.88 -17.66 -5.15
CA GLN A 132 -13.77 -18.99 -5.75
C GLN A 132 -12.90 -19.89 -4.88
N SER A 133 -11.81 -19.33 -4.35
CA SER A 133 -10.88 -19.99 -3.43
C SER A 133 -10.04 -18.95 -2.66
N GLY A 134 -9.24 -19.39 -1.72
CA GLY A 134 -8.36 -18.51 -0.95
C GLY A 134 -8.99 -18.04 0.35
N TRP A 135 -8.56 -16.94 0.89
CA TRP A 135 -8.75 -16.39 2.24
C TRP A 135 -10.07 -16.71 2.96
N GLY A 136 -11.18 -16.50 2.37
CA GLY A 136 -12.51 -16.73 2.97
C GLY A 136 -13.34 -17.73 2.18
N GLY A 137 -12.77 -18.30 1.13
CA GLY A 137 -13.46 -19.21 0.22
C GLY A 137 -12.69 -20.50 -0.03
N SER A 138 -13.45 -21.53 -0.34
CA SER A 138 -12.92 -22.77 -0.88
C SER A 138 -13.81 -23.17 -2.05
N PRO A 139 -13.26 -23.78 -3.10
CA PRO A 139 -14.09 -24.38 -4.13
C PRO A 139 -15.11 -25.33 -3.49
N ALA A 140 -16.29 -25.43 -4.08
CA ALA A 140 -17.26 -26.41 -3.62
C ALA A 140 -16.66 -27.81 -3.69
N ALA A 141 -16.99 -28.70 -2.74
CA ALA A 141 -16.35 -30.01 -2.61
C ALA A 141 -16.53 -30.94 -3.84
N TRP A 142 -17.44 -30.61 -4.72
CA TRP A 142 -17.68 -31.33 -5.98
C TRP A 142 -16.87 -30.78 -7.17
N ILE A 143 -16.13 -29.66 -6.99
CA ILE A 143 -15.13 -29.17 -7.92
C ILE A 143 -13.85 -29.98 -7.74
N THR A 144 -13.27 -30.44 -8.84
CA THR A 144 -12.12 -31.38 -8.81
C THR A 144 -10.87 -30.86 -9.52
N GLY A 145 -11.00 -29.83 -10.35
CA GLY A 145 -9.86 -29.22 -11.03
C GLY A 145 -8.99 -28.41 -10.08
N THR A 146 -7.67 -28.39 -10.32
CA THR A 146 -6.73 -27.53 -9.60
C THR A 146 -5.86 -26.76 -10.56
N GLU A 147 -5.66 -25.49 -10.27
CA GLU A 147 -4.73 -24.59 -10.97
C GLU A 147 -3.29 -25.09 -10.85
N VAL A 148 -2.41 -24.64 -11.74
CA VAL A 148 -0.99 -24.97 -11.73
C VAL A 148 -0.17 -23.69 -11.82
N THR A 149 0.86 -23.59 -10.95
CA THR A 149 1.79 -22.45 -10.94
C THR A 149 2.82 -22.55 -12.07
N SER A 150 3.52 -21.45 -12.37
CA SER A 150 4.61 -21.40 -13.35
C SER A 150 5.74 -22.39 -13.06
N THR A 151 5.90 -22.81 -11.82
CA THR A 151 6.89 -23.82 -11.36
C THR A 151 6.37 -25.24 -11.33
N GLY A 152 5.08 -25.45 -11.73
CA GLY A 152 4.43 -26.76 -11.74
C GLY A 152 3.84 -27.20 -10.40
N GLY A 153 3.77 -26.29 -9.40
CA GLY A 153 3.08 -26.54 -8.14
C GLY A 153 1.56 -26.57 -8.33
N ALA A 154 0.86 -27.32 -7.46
CA ALA A 154 -0.60 -27.31 -7.44
C ALA A 154 -1.10 -26.05 -6.71
N GLY A 155 -2.07 -25.40 -7.33
CA GLY A 155 -2.81 -24.30 -6.73
C GLY A 155 -4.00 -24.77 -5.86
N ILE A 156 -4.83 -23.81 -5.44
CA ILE A 156 -6.01 -24.07 -4.60
C ILE A 156 -7.32 -23.76 -5.32
N SER A 157 -7.29 -23.00 -6.42
CA SER A 157 -8.43 -22.70 -7.27
C SER A 157 -8.59 -23.73 -8.40
N PRO A 158 -9.76 -23.82 -9.04
CA PRO A 158 -9.90 -24.46 -10.33
C PRO A 158 -9.06 -23.77 -11.41
N PRO A 159 -8.72 -24.47 -12.52
CA PRO A 159 -8.08 -23.84 -13.65
C PRO A 159 -8.94 -22.70 -14.20
N TRP A 160 -8.32 -21.58 -14.52
CA TRP A 160 -9.05 -20.38 -14.96
C TRP A 160 -9.94 -20.62 -16.17
N TRP A 161 -9.46 -21.42 -17.13
CA TRP A 161 -10.14 -21.72 -18.37
C TRP A 161 -10.77 -23.13 -18.41
N ASP A 162 -11.02 -23.77 -17.26
CA ASP A 162 -12.01 -24.83 -17.23
C ASP A 162 -13.41 -24.22 -17.41
N LEU A 163 -13.90 -24.24 -18.64
CA LEU A 163 -15.14 -23.55 -19.01
C LEU A 163 -16.39 -24.11 -18.29
N ALA A 164 -16.36 -25.37 -17.88
CA ALA A 164 -17.47 -25.96 -17.14
C ALA A 164 -17.49 -25.47 -15.69
N GLU A 165 -16.36 -25.51 -15.02
CA GLU A 165 -16.21 -25.01 -13.65
C GLU A 165 -16.37 -23.48 -13.58
N GLN A 166 -15.91 -22.75 -14.60
CA GLN A 166 -16.14 -21.31 -14.73
C GLN A 166 -17.64 -20.98 -14.83
N GLN A 167 -18.42 -21.77 -15.62
CA GLN A 167 -19.87 -21.58 -15.74
C GLN A 167 -20.56 -21.89 -14.42
N ASP A 168 -20.18 -22.97 -13.74
CA ASP A 168 -20.73 -23.31 -12.43
C ASP A 168 -20.53 -22.17 -11.41
N TYR A 169 -19.34 -21.58 -11.40
CA TYR A 169 -19.08 -20.40 -10.55
C TYR A 169 -19.94 -19.19 -10.93
N PHE A 170 -20.10 -18.92 -12.22
CA PHE A 170 -20.97 -17.84 -12.69
C PHE A 170 -22.43 -18.07 -12.29
N ASP A 171 -22.91 -19.32 -12.38
CA ASP A 171 -24.25 -19.69 -11.98
C ASP A 171 -24.43 -19.55 -10.46
N TYR A 172 -23.42 -19.93 -9.67
CA TYR A 172 -23.40 -19.71 -8.23
C TYR A 172 -23.55 -18.22 -7.88
N VAL A 173 -22.69 -17.37 -8.42
CA VAL A 173 -22.71 -15.93 -8.14
C VAL A 173 -24.02 -15.29 -8.59
N THR A 174 -24.44 -15.56 -9.83
CA THR A 174 -25.65 -14.92 -10.39
C THR A 174 -26.92 -15.38 -9.69
N THR A 175 -27.02 -16.66 -9.32
CA THR A 175 -28.18 -17.21 -8.61
C THR A 175 -28.28 -16.62 -7.22
N THR A 176 -27.16 -16.57 -6.50
CA THR A 176 -27.10 -15.98 -5.15
C THR A 176 -27.44 -14.49 -5.19
N VAL A 177 -26.85 -13.71 -6.09
CA VAL A 177 -27.16 -12.27 -6.22
C VAL A 177 -28.62 -12.06 -6.61
N ALA A 178 -29.16 -12.86 -7.52
CA ALA A 178 -30.58 -12.77 -7.91
C ALA A 178 -31.52 -13.02 -6.73
N HIS A 179 -31.15 -13.94 -5.84
CA HIS A 179 -31.90 -14.27 -4.63
C HIS A 179 -31.91 -13.10 -3.64
N ILE A 180 -30.76 -12.50 -3.36
CA ILE A 180 -30.58 -11.51 -2.29
C ILE A 180 -30.83 -10.06 -2.70
N THR A 181 -30.76 -9.71 -3.98
CA THR A 181 -30.72 -8.30 -4.46
C THR A 181 -31.93 -7.45 -4.06
N ARG A 182 -33.05 -8.08 -3.68
CA ARG A 182 -34.27 -7.38 -3.22
C ARG A 182 -34.40 -7.33 -1.70
N ASN A 183 -33.48 -7.95 -0.96
CA ASN A 183 -33.50 -7.92 0.50
C ASN A 183 -33.05 -6.53 0.99
N PRO A 184 -33.75 -5.91 1.97
CA PRO A 184 -33.36 -4.61 2.51
C PRO A 184 -31.99 -4.62 3.20
N GLY A 185 -31.51 -5.80 3.64
CA GLY A 185 -30.17 -5.99 4.18
C GLY A 185 -29.07 -6.10 3.11
N TYR A 186 -29.39 -6.08 1.81
CA TYR A 186 -28.39 -6.16 0.75
C TYR A 186 -27.72 -4.81 0.50
N GLY A 187 -26.38 -4.76 0.58
CA GLY A 187 -25.56 -3.57 0.37
C GLY A 187 -24.86 -3.46 -0.98
N GLY A 188 -24.81 -4.57 -1.72
CA GLY A 188 -24.04 -4.69 -2.96
C GLY A 188 -23.35 -6.05 -3.01
N ALA A 189 -22.47 -6.28 -3.97
CA ALA A 189 -21.72 -7.54 -4.08
C ALA A 189 -20.28 -7.27 -4.54
N ILE A 190 -19.33 -7.92 -3.90
CA ILE A 190 -17.94 -7.94 -4.32
C ILE A 190 -17.72 -9.15 -5.19
N LEU A 191 -17.41 -8.88 -6.47
CA LEU A 191 -17.20 -9.92 -7.47
C LEU A 191 -15.71 -10.26 -7.52
N ASN A 192 -15.41 -11.50 -7.26
CA ASN A 192 -14.07 -12.04 -7.32
C ASN A 192 -14.05 -13.32 -8.19
N TYR A 193 -12.94 -13.62 -8.83
CA TYR A 193 -12.72 -14.84 -9.60
C TYR A 193 -11.25 -15.23 -9.48
N GLY A 194 -10.99 -16.51 -9.33
CA GLY A 194 -9.65 -17.01 -8.99
C GLY A 194 -9.44 -17.02 -7.48
N THR A 195 -8.24 -16.72 -7.05
CA THR A 195 -7.89 -16.69 -5.63
C THR A 195 -8.13 -15.32 -5.00
N LEU A 196 -7.18 -14.88 -4.20
CA LEU A 196 -7.22 -13.62 -3.47
C LEU A 196 -7.26 -12.43 -4.43
N ASP A 197 -8.09 -11.44 -4.13
CA ASP A 197 -8.05 -10.09 -4.71
C ASP A 197 -8.07 -10.03 -6.24
N SER A 198 -8.87 -10.88 -6.86
CA SER A 198 -9.10 -10.85 -8.29
C SER A 198 -7.87 -11.18 -9.14
N GLN A 199 -7.09 -12.16 -8.74
CA GLN A 199 -5.81 -12.49 -9.33
C GLN A 199 -5.69 -13.94 -9.77
N TRP A 200 -4.72 -14.20 -10.65
CA TRP A 200 -4.20 -15.54 -10.91
C TRP A 200 -3.29 -16.07 -9.79
N ASN A 201 -3.16 -15.33 -8.72
CA ASN A 201 -2.30 -15.70 -7.61
C ASN A 201 -2.87 -16.91 -6.87
N ASP A 202 -2.19 -18.03 -7.00
CA ASP A 202 -2.58 -19.28 -6.38
C ASP A 202 -1.33 -19.97 -5.79
N ASN A 203 -1.00 -19.66 -4.54
CA ASN A 203 0.26 -20.03 -3.89
C ASN A 203 1.52 -19.49 -4.62
N GLY A 204 1.40 -18.34 -5.28
CA GLY A 204 2.46 -17.67 -6.02
C GLY A 204 1.99 -17.10 -7.34
N ASP A 205 1.71 -17.93 -8.32
CA ASP A 205 1.26 -17.52 -9.64
C ASP A 205 0.50 -18.67 -10.34
N GLY A 206 -0.74 -18.45 -10.73
CA GLY A 206 -1.56 -19.42 -11.47
C GLY A 206 -1.53 -19.21 -12.98
N GLY A 207 -2.20 -20.09 -13.72
CA GLY A 207 -2.39 -19.96 -15.16
C GLY A 207 -1.61 -20.96 -16.01
N TRP A 208 -0.99 -21.98 -15.42
CA TRP A 208 -0.25 -23.01 -16.16
C TRP A 208 -0.92 -24.40 -16.14
N ALA A 209 -2.19 -24.48 -15.75
CA ALA A 209 -2.95 -25.71 -15.92
C ALA A 209 -3.16 -26.03 -17.41
N THR A 210 -3.37 -27.31 -17.71
CA THR A 210 -3.57 -27.76 -19.11
C THR A 210 -4.71 -27.00 -19.79
N ALA A 211 -5.81 -26.76 -19.09
CA ALA A 211 -6.95 -26.03 -19.63
C ALA A 211 -6.59 -24.59 -20.04
N ASP A 212 -5.73 -23.93 -19.25
CA ASP A 212 -5.29 -22.55 -19.53
C ASP A 212 -4.37 -22.50 -20.75
N ILE A 213 -3.40 -23.42 -20.81
CA ILE A 213 -2.46 -23.52 -21.92
C ILE A 213 -3.20 -23.89 -23.22
N ASP A 214 -4.15 -24.81 -23.15
CA ASP A 214 -4.98 -25.18 -24.30
C ASP A 214 -5.82 -24.00 -24.78
N TYR A 215 -6.40 -23.21 -23.87
CA TYR A 215 -7.16 -22.01 -24.24
C TYR A 215 -6.27 -20.93 -24.86
N PHE A 216 -5.06 -20.74 -24.33
CA PHE A 216 -4.04 -19.86 -24.91
C PHE A 216 -3.73 -20.22 -26.36
N HIS A 217 -3.45 -21.50 -26.63
CA HIS A 217 -3.07 -22.00 -27.95
C HIS A 217 -4.24 -22.02 -28.94
N GLN A 218 -5.40 -22.53 -28.49
CA GLN A 218 -6.52 -22.83 -29.40
C GLN A 218 -7.47 -21.65 -29.61
N HIS A 219 -7.47 -20.68 -28.68
CA HIS A 219 -8.41 -19.57 -28.71
C HIS A 219 -7.71 -18.22 -28.74
N TRP A 220 -6.89 -17.88 -27.75
CA TRP A 220 -6.35 -16.53 -27.63
C TRP A 220 -5.33 -16.20 -28.70
N LEU A 221 -4.32 -17.04 -28.95
CA LEU A 221 -3.33 -16.81 -30.01
C LEU A 221 -3.96 -16.67 -31.40
N PRO A 222 -4.87 -17.59 -31.83
CA PRO A 222 -5.57 -17.43 -33.11
C PRO A 222 -6.44 -16.17 -33.16
N GLN A 223 -7.08 -15.78 -32.08
CA GLN A 223 -7.90 -14.57 -32.02
C GLN A 223 -7.04 -13.32 -32.16
N THR A 224 -5.89 -13.27 -31.49
CA THR A 224 -4.99 -12.10 -31.43
C THR A 224 -4.19 -11.97 -32.72
N TYR A 225 -3.52 -13.02 -33.14
CA TYR A 225 -2.55 -12.94 -34.25
C TYR A 225 -3.10 -13.44 -35.59
N ARG A 226 -4.21 -14.15 -35.61
CA ARG A 226 -4.87 -14.75 -36.78
C ARG A 226 -4.08 -15.91 -37.42
N THR A 227 -2.76 -15.80 -37.53
CA THR A 227 -1.89 -16.84 -38.11
C THR A 227 -0.56 -16.89 -37.34
N VAL A 228 0.06 -18.09 -37.31
CA VAL A 228 1.38 -18.28 -36.72
C VAL A 228 2.46 -17.44 -37.42
N ALA A 229 2.32 -17.17 -38.72
CA ALA A 229 3.24 -16.33 -39.45
C ALA A 229 3.23 -14.88 -38.95
N ARG A 230 2.06 -14.33 -38.62
CA ARG A 230 1.93 -13.00 -38.01
C ARG A 230 2.50 -12.98 -36.60
N PHE A 231 2.25 -14.02 -35.81
CA PHE A 231 2.86 -14.18 -34.50
C PHE A 231 4.39 -14.14 -34.61
N ASN A 232 4.96 -14.97 -35.51
CA ASN A 232 6.41 -15.03 -35.73
C ASN A 232 6.99 -13.67 -36.15
N SER A 233 6.30 -12.97 -37.05
CA SER A 233 6.73 -11.65 -37.50
C SER A 233 6.71 -10.62 -36.38
N ALA A 234 5.70 -10.69 -35.48
CA ALA A 234 5.59 -9.77 -34.34
C ALA A 234 6.62 -10.04 -33.24
N ASN A 235 6.98 -11.30 -33.04
CA ASN A 235 7.80 -11.73 -31.90
C ASN A 235 9.22 -12.21 -32.30
N GLY A 236 9.59 -12.13 -33.59
CA GLY A 236 10.92 -12.53 -34.04
C GLY A 236 11.17 -14.03 -33.94
N THR A 237 10.14 -14.88 -34.06
CA THR A 237 10.18 -16.33 -33.88
C THR A 237 9.95 -17.10 -35.19
N ALA A 238 10.01 -18.45 -35.14
CA ALA A 238 9.86 -19.30 -36.32
C ALA A 238 9.02 -20.57 -36.04
N TYR A 239 8.00 -20.47 -35.21
CA TYR A 239 7.10 -21.61 -34.93
C TYR A 239 6.30 -22.02 -36.16
N THR A 240 5.90 -23.29 -36.21
CA THR A 240 5.08 -23.82 -37.31
C THR A 240 3.59 -23.95 -36.96
N SER A 241 3.27 -23.95 -35.66
CA SER A 241 1.89 -23.92 -35.14
C SER A 241 1.85 -23.08 -33.85
N PHE A 242 0.65 -22.69 -33.44
CA PHE A 242 0.44 -22.02 -32.15
C PHE A 242 0.73 -22.93 -30.95
N ASP A 243 0.54 -24.26 -31.08
CA ASP A 243 0.82 -25.22 -29.99
C ASP A 243 2.31 -25.27 -29.60
N GLN A 244 3.19 -24.73 -30.42
CA GLN A 244 4.63 -24.64 -30.12
C GLN A 244 5.01 -23.36 -29.34
N VAL A 245 4.12 -22.42 -29.21
CA VAL A 245 4.37 -21.17 -28.49
C VAL A 245 4.36 -21.47 -26.98
N PRO A 246 5.45 -21.20 -26.25
CA PRO A 246 5.48 -21.54 -24.83
C PRO A 246 4.53 -20.68 -24.01
N ALA A 247 3.86 -21.26 -23.02
CA ALA A 247 3.28 -20.56 -21.89
C ALA A 247 4.43 -20.13 -20.94
N ALA A 248 5.11 -19.04 -21.29
CA ALA A 248 6.37 -18.67 -20.68
C ALA A 248 6.15 -18.00 -19.31
N ALA A 249 6.87 -18.48 -18.29
CA ALA A 249 6.91 -17.86 -16.97
C ALA A 249 7.61 -16.49 -16.99
N PRO A 250 7.38 -15.62 -15.99
CA PRO A 250 8.07 -14.35 -15.85
C PRO A 250 9.59 -14.49 -15.97
N GLY A 251 10.24 -13.56 -16.68
CA GLY A 251 11.66 -13.58 -16.96
C GLY A 251 12.12 -14.53 -18.10
N GLN A 252 11.21 -15.33 -18.67
CA GLN A 252 11.52 -16.20 -19.79
C GLN A 252 11.23 -15.49 -21.15
N PRO A 253 11.87 -15.94 -22.25
CA PRO A 253 11.50 -15.46 -23.58
C PRO A 253 10.00 -15.63 -23.85
N LEU A 254 9.35 -14.60 -24.38
CA LEU A 254 7.90 -14.53 -24.61
C LEU A 254 7.01 -14.47 -23.36
N ALA A 255 7.59 -14.25 -22.17
CA ALA A 255 6.81 -14.04 -20.94
C ALA A 255 5.76 -12.93 -21.13
N GLY A 256 6.11 -11.81 -21.78
CA GLY A 256 5.16 -10.75 -22.07
C GLY A 256 3.94 -11.19 -22.87
N VAL A 257 4.11 -12.10 -23.85
CA VAL A 257 2.98 -12.65 -24.62
C VAL A 257 2.04 -13.47 -23.76
N TYR A 258 2.59 -14.28 -22.84
CA TYR A 258 1.76 -15.07 -21.94
C TYR A 258 1.09 -14.23 -20.86
N GLN A 259 1.77 -13.18 -20.39
CA GLN A 259 1.18 -12.22 -19.46
C GLN A 259 0.07 -11.38 -20.12
N ASP A 260 0.20 -11.01 -21.40
CA ASP A 260 -0.89 -10.39 -22.15
C ASP A 260 -2.13 -11.30 -22.22
N PHE A 261 -1.93 -12.62 -22.37
CA PHE A 261 -3.02 -13.59 -22.28
C PHE A 261 -3.64 -13.63 -20.88
N ARG A 262 -2.84 -13.69 -19.83
CA ARG A 262 -3.34 -13.72 -18.45
C ARG A 262 -4.11 -12.44 -18.13
N GLN A 263 -3.57 -11.27 -18.48
CA GLN A 263 -4.25 -9.98 -18.31
C GLN A 263 -5.57 -9.91 -19.10
N TRP A 264 -5.57 -10.38 -20.34
CA TRP A 264 -6.78 -10.48 -21.15
C TRP A 264 -7.80 -11.44 -20.52
N SER A 265 -7.36 -12.55 -19.94
CA SER A 265 -8.21 -13.52 -19.26
C SER A 265 -8.94 -12.91 -18.08
N VAL A 266 -8.25 -12.14 -17.25
CA VAL A 266 -8.87 -11.37 -16.16
C VAL A 266 -9.94 -10.44 -16.73
N GLN A 267 -9.59 -9.65 -17.74
CA GLN A 267 -10.51 -8.70 -18.36
C GLN A 267 -11.76 -9.37 -18.94
N ASP A 268 -11.59 -10.47 -19.66
CA ASP A 268 -12.69 -11.19 -20.29
C ASP A 268 -13.62 -11.83 -19.26
N THR A 269 -13.04 -12.57 -18.30
CA THR A 269 -13.79 -13.31 -17.30
C THR A 269 -14.58 -12.38 -16.38
N TYR A 270 -13.93 -11.35 -15.82
CA TYR A 270 -14.62 -10.35 -15.01
C TYR A 270 -15.68 -9.60 -15.80
N GLY A 271 -15.40 -9.27 -17.07
CA GLY A 271 -16.37 -8.64 -17.96
C GLY A 271 -17.61 -9.50 -18.17
N ARG A 272 -17.46 -10.82 -18.39
CA ARG A 272 -18.57 -11.75 -18.55
C ARG A 272 -19.34 -11.97 -17.25
N LEU A 273 -18.64 -12.17 -16.13
CA LEU A 273 -19.26 -12.32 -14.82
C LEU A 273 -20.09 -11.09 -14.46
N THR A 274 -19.50 -9.90 -14.57
CA THR A 274 -20.19 -8.63 -14.25
C THR A 274 -21.40 -8.41 -15.15
N ALA A 275 -21.27 -8.70 -16.46
CA ALA A 275 -22.40 -8.60 -17.38
C ALA A 275 -23.53 -9.60 -17.04
N ALA A 276 -23.20 -10.79 -16.51
CA ALA A 276 -24.17 -11.75 -16.04
C ALA A 276 -24.88 -11.25 -14.77
N VAL A 277 -24.13 -10.76 -13.78
CA VAL A 277 -24.69 -10.20 -12.54
C VAL A 277 -25.55 -8.96 -12.81
N ARG A 278 -25.14 -8.08 -13.71
CA ARG A 278 -25.94 -6.88 -14.10
C ARG A 278 -27.29 -7.21 -14.74
N LYS A 279 -27.49 -8.42 -15.26
CA LYS A 279 -28.82 -8.85 -15.73
C LYS A 279 -29.80 -9.14 -14.59
N VAL A 280 -29.29 -9.47 -13.41
CA VAL A 280 -30.10 -9.87 -12.26
C VAL A 280 -30.10 -8.82 -11.13
N SER A 281 -29.14 -7.91 -11.10
CA SER A 281 -29.03 -6.87 -10.09
C SER A 281 -28.56 -5.53 -10.67
N SER A 282 -29.23 -4.43 -10.26
CA SER A 282 -28.79 -3.06 -10.48
C SER A 282 -28.10 -2.46 -9.25
N GLY A 283 -27.90 -3.23 -8.18
CA GLY A 283 -27.25 -2.81 -6.95
C GLY A 283 -25.77 -2.50 -7.14
N PRO A 284 -25.12 -1.91 -6.11
CA PRO A 284 -23.69 -1.66 -6.12
C PRO A 284 -22.89 -2.93 -6.38
N LEU A 285 -21.84 -2.83 -7.17
CA LEU A 285 -20.87 -3.91 -7.41
C LEU A 285 -19.48 -3.39 -7.15
N TYR A 286 -18.63 -4.28 -6.70
CA TYR A 286 -17.25 -4.01 -6.34
C TYR A 286 -16.32 -5.05 -6.96
N TYR A 287 -15.07 -4.61 -7.26
CA TYR A 287 -13.94 -5.49 -7.53
C TYR A 287 -12.90 -5.29 -6.44
N TYR A 288 -12.34 -6.35 -5.92
CA TYR A 288 -11.10 -6.28 -5.17
C TYR A 288 -9.90 -6.20 -6.12
N PHE A 289 -8.97 -5.32 -5.78
CA PHE A 289 -7.64 -5.30 -6.36
C PHE A 289 -6.63 -5.16 -5.23
N GLY A 290 -5.95 -6.24 -4.91
CA GLY A 290 -4.98 -6.28 -3.82
C GLY A 290 -3.53 -6.26 -4.28
N GLY A 291 -2.65 -6.03 -3.32
CA GLY A 291 -1.22 -6.17 -3.44
C GLY A 291 -0.46 -4.96 -3.97
N HIS A 292 0.85 -5.07 -3.92
CA HIS A 292 1.79 -4.05 -4.39
C HIS A 292 1.96 -4.11 -5.91
N LEU A 293 2.38 -3.02 -6.54
CA LEU A 293 2.67 -2.98 -7.98
C LEU A 293 3.70 -4.04 -8.39
N ALA A 294 4.64 -4.36 -7.51
CA ALA A 294 5.63 -5.41 -7.70
C ALA A 294 5.04 -6.81 -7.90
N ASN A 295 3.83 -7.05 -7.41
CA ASN A 295 3.16 -8.35 -7.52
C ASN A 295 2.49 -8.57 -8.87
N ALA A 296 2.38 -7.54 -9.72
CA ALA A 296 1.69 -7.62 -11.01
C ALA A 296 2.08 -8.83 -11.88
N PRO A 297 3.36 -9.24 -12.00
CA PRO A 297 3.72 -10.45 -12.73
C PRO A 297 3.10 -11.73 -12.19
N ALA A 298 3.09 -11.92 -10.87
CA ALA A 298 2.49 -13.10 -10.23
C ALA A 298 0.96 -13.06 -10.32
N MET A 299 0.35 -11.90 -10.15
CA MET A 299 -1.10 -11.69 -10.25
C MET A 299 -1.64 -11.90 -11.66
N GLY A 300 -0.79 -11.74 -12.68
CA GLY A 300 -1.18 -11.85 -14.08
C GLY A 300 -2.01 -10.66 -14.58
N ASN A 301 -2.05 -9.56 -13.85
CA ASN A 301 -2.78 -8.37 -14.27
C ASN A 301 -2.08 -7.09 -13.80
N LEU A 302 -2.52 -5.98 -14.38
CA LEU A 302 -2.17 -4.63 -13.99
C LEU A 302 -3.44 -3.86 -13.60
N PRO A 303 -3.36 -2.83 -12.76
CA PRO A 303 -4.53 -2.10 -12.24
C PRO A 303 -5.47 -1.58 -13.32
N ASP A 304 -4.93 -1.10 -14.44
CA ASP A 304 -5.68 -0.51 -15.55
C ASP A 304 -6.80 -1.42 -16.10
N VAL A 305 -6.63 -2.75 -16.02
CA VAL A 305 -7.66 -3.73 -16.41
C VAL A 305 -8.93 -3.53 -15.59
N PHE A 306 -8.80 -3.45 -14.27
CA PHE A 306 -9.94 -3.30 -13.38
C PHE A 306 -10.59 -1.92 -13.50
N PHE A 307 -9.80 -0.87 -13.62
CA PHE A 307 -10.34 0.48 -13.81
C PHE A 307 -11.07 0.61 -15.15
N THR A 308 -10.59 -0.03 -16.21
CA THR A 308 -11.29 -0.09 -17.50
C THR A 308 -12.64 -0.81 -17.38
N LEU A 309 -12.69 -1.95 -16.70
CA LEU A 309 -13.92 -2.70 -16.46
C LEU A 309 -14.88 -1.96 -15.54
N ALA A 310 -14.37 -1.38 -14.46
CA ALA A 310 -15.13 -0.62 -13.49
C ALA A 310 -15.85 0.55 -14.14
N ARG A 311 -15.15 1.32 -14.99
CA ARG A 311 -15.76 2.38 -15.79
C ARG A 311 -16.86 1.85 -16.72
N LYS A 312 -16.63 0.70 -17.37
CA LYS A 312 -17.58 0.13 -18.34
C LYS A 312 -18.88 -0.33 -17.68
N TYR A 313 -18.80 -0.89 -16.48
CA TYR A 313 -19.92 -1.54 -15.81
C TYR A 313 -20.46 -0.78 -14.58
N ASP A 314 -19.96 0.41 -14.29
CA ASP A 314 -20.28 1.19 -13.08
C ASP A 314 -20.04 0.37 -11.81
N VAL A 315 -18.79 -0.04 -11.63
CA VAL A 315 -18.30 -0.83 -10.48
C VAL A 315 -17.33 0.02 -9.68
N THR A 316 -17.36 -0.09 -8.36
CA THR A 316 -16.36 0.52 -7.48
C THR A 316 -15.16 -0.42 -7.36
N VAL A 317 -13.94 0.11 -7.46
CA VAL A 317 -12.73 -0.67 -7.21
C VAL A 317 -12.34 -0.51 -5.74
N ILE A 318 -12.23 -1.63 -5.03
CA ILE A 318 -11.67 -1.69 -3.68
C ILE A 318 -10.20 -2.02 -3.82
N VAL A 319 -9.33 -1.24 -3.21
CA VAL A 319 -7.88 -1.46 -3.25
C VAL A 319 -7.32 -1.58 -1.85
N ASP A 320 -6.44 -2.54 -1.65
CA ASP A 320 -5.63 -2.67 -0.43
C ASP A 320 -4.42 -1.74 -0.53
N ALA A 321 -4.71 -0.43 -0.61
CA ALA A 321 -3.71 0.62 -0.80
C ALA A 321 -3.28 1.30 0.50
N ALA A 322 -3.87 0.91 1.64
CA ALA A 322 -3.58 1.55 2.92
C ALA A 322 -2.18 1.20 3.46
N GLN A 323 -1.49 0.24 2.86
CA GLN A 323 -0.15 -0.17 3.28
C GLN A 323 0.95 0.81 2.88
N SER A 324 0.72 1.62 1.83
CA SER A 324 1.75 2.53 1.29
C SER A 324 1.12 3.81 0.72
N PRO A 325 1.70 4.99 1.04
CA PRO A 325 1.31 6.24 0.39
C PRO A 325 1.42 6.20 -1.13
N GLY A 326 2.46 5.52 -1.65
CA GLY A 326 2.67 5.38 -3.09
C GLY A 326 1.54 4.62 -3.77
N LEU A 327 1.02 3.56 -3.16
CA LEU A 327 -0.16 2.85 -3.66
C LEU A 327 -1.41 3.71 -3.60
N ALA A 328 -1.69 4.38 -2.48
CA ALA A 328 -2.85 5.24 -2.33
C ALA A 328 -2.88 6.35 -3.39
N LEU A 329 -1.73 6.98 -3.67
CA LEU A 329 -1.59 7.99 -4.72
C LEU A 329 -1.77 7.40 -6.13
N THR A 330 -1.21 6.23 -6.39
CA THR A 330 -1.33 5.55 -7.69
C THR A 330 -2.79 5.21 -7.98
N PHE A 331 -3.45 4.51 -7.08
CA PHE A 331 -4.84 4.11 -7.29
C PHE A 331 -5.82 5.28 -7.28
N GLY A 332 -5.56 6.30 -6.45
CA GLY A 332 -6.33 7.54 -6.50
C GLY A 332 -6.19 8.26 -7.85
N SER A 333 -4.99 8.30 -8.42
CA SER A 333 -4.73 8.87 -9.75
C SER A 333 -5.45 8.09 -10.85
N LEU A 334 -5.38 6.75 -10.83
CA LEU A 334 -6.11 5.88 -11.74
C LEU A 334 -7.63 6.08 -11.64
N ALA A 335 -8.17 6.12 -10.43
CA ALA A 335 -9.59 6.35 -10.21
C ALA A 335 -10.07 7.67 -10.82
N ASN A 336 -9.28 8.73 -10.66
CA ASN A 336 -9.56 10.03 -11.29
C ASN A 336 -9.49 9.95 -12.82
N ALA A 337 -8.46 9.33 -13.37
CA ALA A 337 -8.26 9.25 -14.81
C ALA A 337 -9.36 8.45 -15.51
N TYR A 338 -9.75 7.34 -14.91
CA TYR A 338 -10.81 6.49 -15.44
C TYR A 338 -12.22 6.95 -15.05
N HIS A 339 -12.37 7.95 -14.17
CA HIS A 339 -13.66 8.38 -13.61
C HIS A 339 -14.42 7.24 -12.91
N VAL A 340 -13.70 6.49 -12.10
CA VAL A 340 -14.19 5.34 -11.35
C VAL A 340 -14.22 5.67 -9.87
N LYS A 341 -15.19 5.12 -9.16
CA LYS A 341 -15.24 5.18 -7.71
C LYS A 341 -14.18 4.28 -7.09
N LEU A 342 -13.52 4.80 -6.07
CA LEU A 342 -12.50 4.09 -5.32
C LEU A 342 -12.97 3.84 -3.90
N ALA A 343 -12.92 2.61 -3.46
CA ALA A 343 -13.00 2.23 -2.06
C ALA A 343 -11.64 1.75 -1.56
N GLN A 344 -11.39 1.92 -0.28
CA GLN A 344 -10.15 1.48 0.35
C GLN A 344 -10.46 0.26 1.20
N GLU A 345 -9.68 -0.79 1.01
CA GLU A 345 -9.57 -1.85 1.98
C GLU A 345 -8.48 -1.52 2.98
N TRP A 346 -8.69 -1.96 4.18
CA TRP A 346 -7.77 -1.68 5.25
C TRP A 346 -7.62 -2.87 6.18
N THR A 347 -6.44 -3.47 6.18
CA THR A 347 -6.08 -4.50 7.13
C THR A 347 -5.74 -3.84 8.46
N ALA A 348 -6.60 -4.01 9.43
CA ALA A 348 -6.33 -3.52 10.77
C ALA A 348 -5.15 -4.27 11.40
N PRO A 349 -4.31 -3.61 12.21
CA PRO A 349 -3.28 -4.31 12.95
C PRO A 349 -3.93 -5.32 13.90
N ASP A 350 -3.46 -6.55 13.85
CA ASP A 350 -3.87 -7.60 14.79
C ASP A 350 -3.46 -7.26 16.25
N ASP A 351 -2.60 -6.26 16.42
CA ASP A 351 -2.10 -5.83 17.73
C ASP A 351 -2.54 -4.40 18.05
N PRO A 352 -3.40 -4.21 19.07
CA PRO A 352 -3.78 -2.87 19.56
C PRO A 352 -2.60 -2.04 20.08
N GLN A 353 -1.41 -2.65 20.20
CA GLN A 353 -0.17 -1.96 20.60
C GLN A 353 0.57 -1.30 19.44
N MET A 354 0.02 -1.33 18.21
CA MET A 354 0.60 -0.66 17.04
C MET A 354 -0.18 0.59 16.60
N PRO A 355 -0.35 1.59 17.48
CA PRO A 355 -1.16 2.77 17.16
C PRO A 355 -0.57 3.61 16.02
N ALA A 356 0.76 3.62 15.85
CA ALA A 356 1.42 4.34 14.77
C ALA A 356 1.04 3.79 13.39
N GLN A 357 1.03 2.47 13.24
CA GLN A 357 0.62 1.83 11.99
C GLN A 357 -0.86 2.13 11.67
N ALA A 358 -1.71 2.15 12.69
CA ALA A 358 -3.11 2.53 12.52
C ALA A 358 -3.25 3.98 12.01
N VAL A 359 -2.49 4.91 12.58
CA VAL A 359 -2.45 6.31 12.12
C VAL A 359 -1.98 6.41 10.68
N GLN A 360 -0.92 5.69 10.32
CA GLN A 360 -0.42 5.64 8.95
C GLN A 360 -1.48 5.15 7.97
N TRP A 361 -2.19 4.08 8.29
CA TRP A 361 -3.25 3.55 7.43
C TRP A 361 -4.44 4.51 7.30
N ILE A 362 -4.86 5.16 8.39
CA ILE A 362 -5.90 6.20 8.33
C ILE A 362 -5.47 7.35 7.41
N SER A 363 -4.21 7.75 7.49
CA SER A 363 -3.64 8.78 6.61
C SER A 363 -3.67 8.33 5.14
N ASN A 364 -3.23 7.10 4.84
CA ASN A 364 -3.24 6.56 3.48
C ASN A 364 -4.67 6.45 2.91
N TYR A 365 -5.64 6.03 3.74
CA TYR A 365 -7.04 6.07 3.36
C TYR A 365 -7.51 7.48 2.98
N GLY A 366 -7.18 8.48 3.81
CA GLY A 366 -7.49 9.88 3.53
C GLY A 366 -6.87 10.38 2.22
N MET A 367 -5.68 9.92 1.86
CA MET A 367 -5.05 10.23 0.56
C MET A 367 -5.80 9.64 -0.63
N GLY A 368 -6.26 8.41 -0.52
CA GLY A 368 -7.01 7.75 -1.60
C GLY A 368 -8.37 8.39 -1.86
N LEU A 369 -9.07 8.78 -0.80
CA LEU A 369 -10.40 9.39 -0.86
C LEU A 369 -10.52 10.59 -1.82
N PRO A 370 -9.70 11.64 -1.68
CA PRO A 370 -9.83 12.82 -2.52
C PRO A 370 -9.46 12.57 -3.98
N SER A 371 -8.54 11.66 -4.22
CA SER A 371 -8.01 11.39 -5.57
C SER A 371 -8.99 10.60 -6.43
N GLY A 372 -9.77 9.69 -5.87
CA GLY A 372 -10.64 8.78 -6.60
C GLY A 372 -12.09 8.76 -6.15
N GLY A 373 -12.47 9.66 -5.25
CA GLY A 373 -13.82 9.71 -4.73
C GLY A 373 -14.14 8.64 -3.70
N GLY A 374 -13.15 8.12 -2.95
CA GLY A 374 -13.29 7.11 -1.90
C GLY A 374 -14.64 7.12 -1.21
N GLU A 375 -15.56 6.30 -1.74
CA GLU A 375 -16.95 6.34 -1.32
C GLU A 375 -17.19 5.38 -0.17
N ASP A 376 -16.48 4.27 -0.17
CA ASP A 376 -16.66 3.21 0.78
C ASP A 376 -15.35 2.89 1.49
N PHE A 377 -15.46 2.43 2.70
CA PHE A 377 -14.35 2.08 3.57
C PHE A 377 -14.56 0.69 4.13
N PHE A 378 -13.62 -0.19 3.90
CA PHE A 378 -13.67 -1.57 4.33
C PHE A 378 -12.53 -1.84 5.31
N ILE A 379 -12.85 -2.30 6.51
CA ILE A 379 -11.86 -2.78 7.47
C ILE A 379 -11.79 -4.29 7.37
N HIS A 380 -10.70 -4.77 6.83
CA HIS A 380 -10.46 -6.19 6.77
C HIS A 380 -9.93 -6.69 8.11
N ASP A 381 -10.73 -7.45 8.80
CA ASP A 381 -10.40 -8.01 10.11
C ASP A 381 -10.39 -9.52 10.09
N GLY A 382 -10.27 -10.23 9.15
CA GLY A 382 -10.14 -11.71 9.07
C GLY A 382 -10.63 -12.58 10.24
N THR A 383 -10.76 -12.08 11.46
CA THR A 383 -11.09 -12.95 12.63
C THR A 383 -11.67 -12.27 13.86
N SER A 384 -11.63 -10.94 14.00
CA SER A 384 -11.87 -10.33 15.30
C SER A 384 -13.05 -9.37 15.28
N LYS A 385 -14.02 -9.66 16.11
CA LYS A 385 -15.17 -8.81 16.44
C LYS A 385 -14.75 -7.49 17.10
N ASP A 386 -13.48 -7.32 17.42
CA ASP A 386 -12.95 -6.29 18.31
C ASP A 386 -12.13 -5.21 17.60
N VAL A 387 -11.81 -5.36 16.31
CA VAL A 387 -10.97 -4.43 15.55
C VAL A 387 -11.54 -3.02 15.52
N ILE A 388 -12.82 -2.88 15.22
CA ILE A 388 -13.53 -1.59 15.33
C ILE A 388 -13.62 -1.08 16.77
N GLY A 389 -13.13 -1.83 17.74
CA GLY A 389 -12.99 -1.42 19.13
C GLY A 389 -11.77 -0.55 19.42
N TYR A 390 -10.79 -0.48 18.52
CA TYR A 390 -9.58 0.31 18.77
C TYR A 390 -9.91 1.81 18.85
N PRO A 391 -9.54 2.48 19.97
CA PRO A 391 -9.93 3.88 20.20
C PRO A 391 -9.52 4.83 19.06
N ILE A 392 -8.38 4.57 18.43
CA ILE A 392 -7.87 5.42 17.36
C ILE A 392 -8.77 5.37 16.11
N TYR A 393 -9.34 4.20 15.76
CA TYR A 393 -10.28 4.07 14.66
C TYR A 393 -11.57 4.80 14.94
N THR A 394 -12.11 4.59 16.16
CA THR A 394 -13.33 5.26 16.60
C THR A 394 -13.17 6.78 16.61
N ALA A 395 -11.99 7.30 16.95
CA ALA A 395 -11.70 8.73 16.94
C ALA A 395 -11.51 9.28 15.52
N ALA A 396 -10.86 8.52 14.63
CA ALA A 396 -10.55 8.95 13.26
C ALA A 396 -11.74 8.83 12.31
N LEU A 397 -12.65 7.88 12.53
CA LEU A 397 -13.76 7.62 11.61
C LEU A 397 -14.64 8.85 11.32
N PRO A 398 -15.07 9.66 12.31
CA PRO A 398 -15.84 10.88 12.04
C PRO A 398 -15.07 11.90 11.19
N MET A 399 -13.74 12.00 11.36
CA MET A 399 -12.88 12.86 10.57
C MET A 399 -12.85 12.39 9.12
N LEU A 400 -12.59 11.11 8.87
CA LEU A 400 -12.59 10.53 7.52
C LEU A 400 -13.95 10.68 6.85
N GLN A 401 -15.04 10.45 7.57
CA GLN A 401 -16.41 10.67 7.09
C GLN A 401 -16.69 12.14 6.76
N GLY A 402 -15.98 13.05 7.39
CA GLY A 402 -16.09 14.50 7.20
C GLY A 402 -15.28 15.05 6.03
N LEU A 403 -14.33 14.29 5.47
CA LEU A 403 -13.51 14.74 4.35
C LEU A 403 -14.36 15.05 3.12
N LYS A 404 -14.14 16.23 2.54
CA LYS A 404 -14.89 16.74 1.37
C LYS A 404 -13.93 17.44 0.42
N GLY A 405 -14.28 17.40 -0.87
CA GLY A 405 -13.50 18.07 -1.90
C GLY A 405 -12.66 17.07 -2.70
N SER A 406 -11.65 17.57 -3.35
CA SER A 406 -10.73 16.80 -4.17
C SER A 406 -9.28 17.05 -3.75
N TYR A 407 -8.39 16.17 -4.12
CA TYR A 407 -6.96 16.42 -3.98
C TYR A 407 -6.60 17.70 -4.79
N PRO A 408 -5.64 18.53 -4.33
CA PRO A 408 -5.24 19.74 -5.06
C PRO A 408 -4.78 19.43 -6.48
N GLN A 409 -4.81 20.44 -7.37
CA GLN A 409 -4.31 20.26 -8.75
C GLN A 409 -2.88 19.75 -8.78
N GLN A 410 -2.64 18.87 -9.73
CA GLN A 410 -1.42 18.09 -9.85
C GLN A 410 -0.80 18.34 -11.24
N PRO A 411 0.00 19.40 -11.38
CA PRO A 411 0.50 19.82 -12.69
C PRO A 411 1.68 18.98 -13.21
N VAL A 412 2.20 18.06 -12.40
CA VAL A 412 3.30 17.17 -12.76
C VAL A 412 2.78 15.74 -12.84
N ALA A 413 3.13 15.03 -13.94
CA ALA A 413 2.94 13.59 -14.01
C ALA A 413 4.19 12.87 -13.50
N VAL A 414 4.00 12.01 -12.50
CA VAL A 414 4.99 11.00 -12.11
C VAL A 414 4.66 9.75 -12.90
N TYR A 415 5.50 9.43 -13.87
CA TYR A 415 5.21 8.43 -14.90
C TYR A 415 5.85 7.08 -14.57
N VAL A 416 5.07 6.01 -14.67
CA VAL A 416 5.50 4.63 -14.42
C VAL A 416 5.26 3.80 -15.69
N ASP A 417 6.33 3.24 -16.26
CA ASP A 417 6.25 2.31 -17.40
C ASP A 417 5.92 0.89 -16.91
N PHE A 418 4.66 0.50 -17.04
CA PHE A 418 4.17 -0.82 -16.66
C PHE A 418 4.63 -1.94 -17.61
N SER A 419 5.07 -1.62 -18.82
CA SER A 419 5.60 -2.64 -19.75
C SER A 419 6.86 -3.33 -19.21
N GLN A 420 7.56 -2.71 -18.27
CA GLN A 420 8.74 -3.27 -17.59
C GLN A 420 8.39 -4.42 -16.62
N ALA A 421 7.12 -4.54 -16.22
CA ALA A 421 6.68 -5.53 -15.21
C ALA A 421 6.96 -6.97 -15.63
N TRP A 422 6.70 -7.28 -16.92
CA TRP A 422 6.71 -8.66 -17.39
C TRP A 422 8.11 -9.25 -17.62
N GLY A 423 9.12 -8.43 -17.69
CA GLY A 423 10.52 -8.86 -17.83
C GLY A 423 11.18 -9.28 -16.53
N ASN A 424 10.54 -9.02 -15.38
CA ASN A 424 11.12 -9.24 -14.06
C ASN A 424 10.13 -9.97 -13.15
N PRO A 425 10.42 -11.19 -12.68
CA PRO A 425 9.53 -11.96 -11.83
C PRO A 425 9.23 -11.29 -10.48
N ASP A 426 10.12 -10.41 -10.01
CA ASP A 426 9.96 -9.70 -8.73
C ASP A 426 9.27 -8.33 -8.89
N GLY A 427 8.76 -8.02 -10.09
CA GLY A 427 8.22 -6.70 -10.39
C GLY A 427 9.25 -5.56 -10.32
N GLY A 428 10.49 -5.83 -9.99
CA GLY A 428 11.69 -5.00 -9.84
C GLY A 428 11.52 -3.49 -9.92
N SER A 429 11.43 -2.95 -11.14
CA SER A 429 11.27 -1.52 -11.37
C SER A 429 9.94 -0.94 -10.86
N LEU A 430 8.88 -1.75 -10.76
CA LEU A 430 7.59 -1.30 -10.20
C LEU A 430 7.65 -1.17 -8.69
N ASN A 431 8.35 -2.06 -8.00
CA ASN A 431 8.58 -1.93 -6.57
C ASN A 431 9.40 -0.68 -6.25
N SER A 432 10.45 -0.41 -7.02
CA SER A 432 11.23 0.82 -6.90
C SER A 432 10.37 2.06 -7.17
N ALA A 433 9.51 2.03 -8.20
CA ALA A 433 8.61 3.15 -8.50
C ALA A 433 7.62 3.43 -7.36
N GLU A 434 7.03 2.41 -6.75
CA GLU A 434 6.13 2.58 -5.60
C GLU A 434 6.83 3.24 -4.42
N ASN A 435 8.04 2.78 -4.08
CA ASN A 435 8.84 3.38 -3.02
C ASN A 435 9.24 4.82 -3.35
N GLU A 436 9.60 5.11 -4.61
CA GLU A 436 9.97 6.46 -5.03
C GLU A 436 8.76 7.41 -5.00
N ILE A 437 7.56 6.97 -5.39
CA ILE A 437 6.33 7.76 -5.26
C ILE A 437 6.10 8.14 -3.78
N THR A 438 6.28 7.19 -2.86
CA THR A 438 6.17 7.43 -1.42
C THR A 438 7.20 8.46 -0.96
N ALA A 439 8.46 8.33 -1.38
CA ALA A 439 9.54 9.23 -1.02
C ALA A 439 9.33 10.65 -1.58
N LEU A 440 8.88 10.78 -2.82
CA LEU A 440 8.55 12.07 -3.44
C LEU A 440 7.45 12.80 -2.67
N TRP A 441 6.39 12.08 -2.33
CA TRP A 441 5.30 12.66 -1.57
C TRP A 441 5.75 13.10 -0.17
N SER A 442 6.45 12.26 0.56
CA SER A 442 6.94 12.55 1.92
C SER A 442 7.95 13.71 1.94
N SER A 443 8.83 13.80 0.93
CA SER A 443 9.90 14.80 0.89
C SER A 443 9.44 16.18 0.43
N TYR A 444 8.51 16.26 -0.52
CA TYR A 444 8.19 17.52 -1.19
C TYR A 444 6.82 18.09 -0.84
N GLN A 445 5.92 17.30 -0.21
CA GLN A 445 4.58 17.73 0.19
C GLN A 445 3.89 18.53 -0.93
N SER A 446 4.04 18.08 -2.18
CA SER A 446 3.49 18.74 -3.36
C SER A 446 2.63 17.80 -4.18
N GLY A 447 1.66 18.35 -4.90
CA GLY A 447 0.72 17.59 -5.70
C GLY A 447 1.33 17.10 -7.00
N PHE A 448 1.22 15.79 -7.27
CA PHE A 448 1.52 15.19 -8.56
C PHE A 448 0.50 14.09 -8.87
N THR A 449 0.32 13.80 -10.15
CA THR A 449 -0.51 12.68 -10.60
C THR A 449 0.39 11.52 -10.98
N VAL A 450 0.14 10.33 -10.46
CA VAL A 450 0.79 9.13 -10.98
C VAL A 450 0.10 8.75 -12.29
N VAL A 451 0.89 8.51 -13.33
CA VAL A 451 0.39 8.16 -14.67
C VAL A 451 1.11 6.89 -15.14
N THR A 452 0.36 5.90 -15.57
CA THR A 452 0.89 4.64 -16.09
C THR A 452 1.09 4.70 -17.60
N SER A 453 1.99 3.84 -18.13
CA SER A 453 2.11 3.67 -19.58
C SER A 453 0.79 3.22 -20.21
N ASP A 454 0.03 2.35 -19.53
CA ASP A 454 -1.23 1.81 -20.03
C ASP A 454 -2.31 2.90 -20.16
N GLU A 455 -2.37 3.88 -19.23
CA GLU A 455 -3.27 5.03 -19.36
C GLU A 455 -2.97 5.89 -20.60
N VAL A 456 -1.69 6.05 -20.95
CA VAL A 456 -1.28 6.82 -22.12
C VAL A 456 -1.54 6.04 -23.39
N ASP A 457 -1.22 4.75 -23.43
CA ASP A 457 -1.42 3.88 -24.59
C ASP A 457 -2.89 3.69 -24.95
N ASN A 458 -3.76 3.60 -23.96
CA ASN A 458 -5.21 3.49 -24.16
C ASN A 458 -5.92 4.86 -24.31
N HIS A 459 -5.15 5.96 -24.34
CA HIS A 459 -5.64 7.33 -24.48
C HIS A 459 -6.54 7.84 -23.34
N THR A 460 -6.47 7.25 -22.16
CA THR A 460 -7.17 7.75 -20.97
C THR A 460 -6.50 9.04 -20.48
N VAL A 461 -5.16 9.09 -20.52
CA VAL A 461 -4.37 10.27 -20.15
C VAL A 461 -3.54 10.78 -21.32
N ASP A 462 -3.49 12.10 -21.50
CA ASP A 462 -2.58 12.78 -22.44
C ASP A 462 -1.50 13.52 -21.64
N LEU A 463 -0.25 13.09 -21.74
CA LEU A 463 0.88 13.71 -21.06
C LEU A 463 1.05 15.21 -21.36
N LYS A 464 0.54 15.71 -22.50
CA LYS A 464 0.58 17.14 -22.85
C LYS A 464 -0.24 18.04 -21.93
N LYS A 465 -1.11 17.48 -21.11
CA LYS A 465 -1.86 18.22 -20.09
C LYS A 465 -1.02 18.62 -18.89
N PHE A 466 0.13 17.96 -18.69
CA PHE A 466 1.04 18.23 -17.59
C PHE A 466 2.12 19.25 -17.97
N ARG A 467 2.54 20.05 -17.00
CA ARG A 467 3.65 21.01 -17.16
C ARG A 467 5.00 20.34 -17.25
N ALA A 468 5.15 19.20 -16.58
CA ALA A 468 6.34 18.37 -16.58
C ALA A 468 5.99 16.91 -16.34
N VAL A 469 6.89 16.01 -16.76
CA VAL A 469 6.79 14.55 -16.54
C VAL A 469 8.08 14.08 -15.88
N LEU A 470 7.96 13.35 -14.77
CA LEU A 470 9.05 12.67 -14.09
C LEU A 470 8.91 11.15 -14.31
N PRO A 471 9.70 10.53 -15.19
CA PRO A 471 9.67 9.07 -15.36
C PRO A 471 10.50 8.39 -14.26
N LEU A 472 9.90 7.44 -13.53
CA LEU A 472 10.58 6.75 -12.42
C LEU A 472 11.41 5.54 -12.88
N ASN A 473 10.89 4.74 -13.78
CA ASN A 473 11.55 3.51 -14.25
C ASN A 473 12.01 3.57 -15.70
N GLY A 474 12.34 4.78 -16.18
CA GLY A 474 12.88 5.04 -17.50
C GLY A 474 11.94 5.78 -18.45
N ALA A 475 12.50 6.29 -19.53
CA ALA A 475 11.75 6.99 -20.56
C ALA A 475 11.45 6.04 -21.72
N ASP A 476 10.20 5.65 -21.85
CA ASP A 476 9.68 4.85 -22.96
C ASP A 476 9.35 5.68 -24.21
N ALA A 477 8.61 5.09 -25.15
CA ALA A 477 8.15 5.78 -26.37
C ALA A 477 7.22 6.95 -26.08
N ASN A 478 6.38 6.87 -25.02
CA ASN A 478 5.41 7.88 -24.63
C ASN A 478 6.11 9.12 -24.07
N VAL A 479 7.04 8.94 -23.14
CA VAL A 479 7.86 10.02 -22.57
C VAL A 479 8.73 10.66 -23.66
N THR A 480 9.34 9.84 -24.54
CA THR A 480 10.12 10.33 -25.69
C THR A 480 9.27 11.17 -26.64
N ALA A 481 8.04 10.75 -26.93
CA ALA A 481 7.11 11.51 -27.79
C ALA A 481 6.68 12.83 -27.12
N TYR A 482 6.41 12.81 -25.82
CA TYR A 482 6.12 14.02 -25.04
C TYR A 482 7.27 15.02 -25.12
N GLN A 483 8.52 14.60 -24.89
CA GLN A 483 9.71 15.43 -24.96
C GLN A 483 9.92 16.03 -26.37
N LYS A 484 9.77 15.22 -27.43
CA LYS A 484 9.85 15.68 -28.82
C LYS A 484 8.78 16.70 -29.17
N SER A 485 7.63 16.69 -28.49
CA SER A 485 6.59 17.69 -28.68
C SER A 485 6.84 19.01 -27.95
N GLY A 486 7.97 19.15 -27.25
CA GLY A 486 8.34 20.33 -26.46
C GLY A 486 7.98 20.24 -24.98
N GLY A 487 7.53 19.07 -24.50
CA GLY A 487 7.25 18.84 -23.09
C GLY A 487 8.51 18.76 -22.23
N THR A 488 8.40 19.15 -20.97
CA THR A 488 9.51 19.13 -20.01
C THR A 488 9.57 17.77 -19.32
N VAL A 489 10.71 17.09 -19.46
CA VAL A 489 10.99 15.84 -18.74
C VAL A 489 11.95 16.14 -17.60
N LEU A 490 11.55 15.80 -16.38
CA LEU A 490 12.37 15.92 -15.17
C LEU A 490 13.32 14.73 -15.09
N THR A 491 14.47 14.94 -14.52
CA THR A 491 15.50 13.91 -14.33
C THR A 491 15.72 13.53 -12.88
N ASP A 492 15.09 14.29 -11.98
CA ASP A 492 15.25 14.14 -10.53
C ASP A 492 14.04 14.69 -9.80
N GLY A 493 13.64 14.04 -8.69
CA GLY A 493 12.51 14.44 -7.87
C GLY A 493 12.63 15.83 -7.24
N SER A 494 13.86 16.31 -6.98
CA SER A 494 14.10 17.67 -6.45
C SER A 494 13.61 18.79 -7.37
N GLN A 495 13.41 18.49 -8.66
CA GLN A 495 12.86 19.45 -9.62
C GLN A 495 11.34 19.59 -9.53
N LEU A 496 10.66 18.70 -8.79
CA LEU A 496 9.20 18.62 -8.74
C LEU A 496 8.58 19.94 -8.28
N THR A 497 9.10 20.54 -7.20
CA THR A 497 8.58 21.79 -6.61
C THR A 497 8.71 22.99 -7.53
N GLN A 498 9.55 22.95 -8.57
CA GLN A 498 9.64 24.01 -9.58
C GLN A 498 8.37 24.09 -10.44
N TYR A 499 7.62 22.99 -10.56
CA TYR A 499 6.42 22.88 -11.39
C TYR A 499 5.15 22.66 -10.58
N ALA A 500 5.26 22.07 -9.39
CA ALA A 500 4.17 21.81 -8.45
C ALA A 500 4.55 22.40 -7.08
N PRO A 501 3.98 23.56 -6.67
CA PRO A 501 4.29 24.14 -5.38
C PRO A 501 3.87 23.22 -4.24
N SER A 502 4.66 23.19 -3.17
CA SER A 502 4.30 22.49 -1.94
C SER A 502 2.96 23.01 -1.41
N TYR A 503 2.12 22.14 -0.88
CA TYR A 503 0.91 22.56 -0.17
C TYR A 503 1.19 22.89 1.30
N VAL A 504 2.23 22.29 1.87
CA VAL A 504 2.80 22.67 3.17
C VAL A 504 4.31 22.51 3.17
N ASP A 505 4.99 23.29 4.00
CA ASP A 505 6.37 23.02 4.39
C ASP A 505 6.40 22.66 5.89
N LEU A 506 7.12 21.61 6.21
CA LEU A 506 7.31 21.14 7.58
C LEU A 506 8.62 21.70 8.13
N THR A 507 8.58 22.29 9.31
CA THR A 507 9.79 22.89 9.92
C THR A 507 10.58 21.90 10.76
N SER A 508 10.02 20.73 11.05
CA SER A 508 10.70 19.59 11.66
C SER A 508 10.98 18.53 10.62
N ALA A 509 12.05 17.78 10.80
CA ALA A 509 12.37 16.63 9.95
C ALA A 509 11.52 15.38 10.23
N HIS A 510 10.64 15.45 11.21
CA HIS A 510 9.66 14.37 11.46
C HIS A 510 8.78 14.12 10.24
N ALA A 511 8.51 12.87 9.98
CA ALA A 511 7.67 12.41 8.90
C ALA A 511 6.18 12.62 9.20
N LEU A 512 5.77 13.87 9.42
CA LEU A 512 4.35 14.20 9.50
C LEU A 512 3.71 13.96 8.12
N GLN A 513 2.78 13.03 8.05
CA GLN A 513 1.99 12.85 6.84
C GLN A 513 0.88 13.90 6.79
N VAL A 514 0.79 14.62 5.68
CA VAL A 514 -0.23 15.64 5.48
C VAL A 514 -1.08 15.31 4.27
N VAL A 515 -2.37 15.12 4.49
CA VAL A 515 -3.35 14.80 3.45
C VAL A 515 -4.22 16.01 3.17
N PRO A 516 -4.03 16.71 2.05
CA PRO A 516 -4.82 17.87 1.69
C PRO A 516 -6.08 17.49 0.92
N THR A 517 -7.19 18.18 1.19
CA THR A 517 -8.35 18.22 0.32
C THR A 517 -8.78 19.64 0.08
N THR A 518 -9.10 19.97 -1.16
CA THR A 518 -9.56 21.31 -1.57
C THR A 518 -11.03 21.28 -1.93
N ALA A 519 -11.80 22.22 -1.40
CA ALA A 519 -13.21 22.35 -1.73
C ALA A 519 -13.39 22.68 -3.23
N ASN A 520 -14.50 22.23 -3.83
CA ASN A 520 -14.79 22.41 -5.26
C ASN A 520 -14.86 23.90 -5.71
N ASP A 521 -15.08 24.82 -4.79
CA ASP A 521 -15.06 26.26 -5.06
C ASP A 521 -13.68 26.90 -4.92
N HIS A 522 -12.66 26.12 -4.58
CA HIS A 522 -11.27 26.53 -4.36
C HIS A 522 -11.10 27.65 -3.32
N ARG A 523 -12.01 27.75 -2.35
CA ARG A 523 -11.98 28.78 -1.31
C ARG A 523 -11.61 28.28 0.07
N SER A 524 -11.58 26.99 0.25
CA SER A 524 -11.16 26.37 1.51
C SER A 524 -10.51 25.02 1.26
N ALA A 525 -9.73 24.57 2.23
CA ALA A 525 -9.12 23.25 2.22
C ALA A 525 -9.23 22.60 3.60
N GLN A 526 -9.13 21.27 3.65
CA GLN A 526 -8.92 20.49 4.87
C GLN A 526 -7.51 19.88 4.81
N LEU A 527 -6.86 19.81 5.95
CA LEU A 527 -5.59 19.09 6.12
C LEU A 527 -5.77 18.07 7.22
N VAL A 528 -5.54 16.79 6.90
CA VAL A 528 -5.34 15.76 7.91
C VAL A 528 -3.84 15.64 8.13
N LEU A 529 -3.42 15.79 9.37
CA LEU A 529 -2.03 15.71 9.78
C LEU A 529 -1.88 14.46 10.65
N ALA A 530 -1.04 13.54 10.23
CA ALA A 530 -0.82 12.27 10.91
C ALA A 530 0.63 12.14 11.36
N GLU A 531 0.83 12.12 12.67
CA GLU A 531 2.11 11.71 13.25
C GLU A 531 2.13 10.18 13.33
N ILE A 532 2.98 9.56 12.53
CA ILE A 532 3.05 8.10 12.41
C ILE A 532 4.17 7.47 13.24
N ASN A 533 5.09 8.28 13.78
CA ASN A 533 6.18 7.75 14.58
C ASN A 533 5.68 7.30 15.96
N PRO A 534 5.94 6.05 16.39
CA PRO A 534 5.49 5.55 17.68
C PRO A 534 6.33 6.05 18.87
N THR A 535 7.50 6.60 18.61
CA THR A 535 8.52 6.91 19.62
C THR A 535 8.74 8.41 19.78
N PHE A 536 8.79 9.13 18.67
CA PHE A 536 9.12 10.56 18.64
C PHE A 536 7.91 11.36 18.18
N ALA A 537 7.52 12.36 18.97
CA ALA A 537 6.42 13.24 18.63
C ALA A 537 6.88 14.38 17.71
N TYR A 538 6.00 14.82 16.78
CA TYR A 538 6.30 16.00 15.99
C TYR A 538 6.29 17.26 16.87
N ASP A 539 7.36 18.05 16.80
CA ASP A 539 7.44 19.36 17.44
C ASP A 539 8.07 20.35 16.45
N GLY A 540 7.23 21.26 15.93
CA GLY A 540 7.63 22.18 14.88
C GLY A 540 6.51 23.10 14.47
N ALA A 541 6.51 23.48 13.21
CA ALA A 541 5.42 24.23 12.61
C ALA A 541 5.11 23.70 11.19
N VAL A 542 3.87 23.88 10.78
CA VAL A 542 3.39 23.61 9.42
C VAL A 542 3.13 24.94 8.74
N VAL A 543 3.87 25.23 7.69
CA VAL A 543 3.67 26.42 6.84
C VAL A 543 2.72 26.03 5.71
N VAL A 544 1.54 26.62 5.70
CA VAL A 544 0.50 26.32 4.74
C VAL A 544 0.60 27.24 3.53
N HIS A 545 0.64 26.68 2.32
CA HIS A 545 0.74 27.41 1.06
C HIS A 545 -0.57 27.34 0.25
N PRO A 546 -1.37 28.43 0.17
CA PRO A 546 -2.64 28.42 -0.55
C PRO A 546 -2.53 28.02 -2.02
N ALA A 547 -1.44 28.40 -2.69
CA ALA A 547 -1.21 28.04 -4.09
C ALA A 547 -0.99 26.52 -4.28
N GLY A 548 -0.29 25.87 -3.36
CA GLY A 548 -0.12 24.41 -3.36
C GLY A 548 -1.42 23.66 -3.09
N LEU A 549 -2.31 24.26 -2.32
CA LEU A 549 -3.66 23.77 -2.05
C LEU A 549 -4.68 24.12 -3.15
N ASP A 550 -4.24 24.68 -4.26
CA ASP A 550 -5.13 25.11 -5.36
C ASP A 550 -6.24 26.09 -4.91
N LEU A 551 -5.95 26.92 -3.94
CA LEU A 551 -6.89 27.94 -3.45
C LEU A 551 -6.82 29.21 -4.30
N VAL A 552 -7.97 29.88 -4.46
CA VAL A 552 -8.00 31.18 -5.16
C VAL A 552 -7.09 32.19 -4.44
N PRO A 553 -6.43 33.12 -5.17
CA PRO A 553 -5.57 34.11 -4.54
C PRO A 553 -6.28 34.88 -3.43
N GLY A 554 -5.66 34.93 -2.26
CA GLY A 554 -6.27 35.55 -1.08
C GLY A 554 -5.43 35.36 0.18
N ARG A 555 -5.98 35.82 1.30
CA ARG A 555 -5.45 35.50 2.63
C ARG A 555 -6.26 34.38 3.23
N TYR A 556 -5.56 33.50 3.93
CA TYR A 556 -6.15 32.33 4.57
C TYR A 556 -5.61 32.20 5.99
N HIS A 557 -6.39 31.52 6.82
CA HIS A 557 -5.96 31.16 8.16
C HIS A 557 -6.40 29.73 8.51
N ALA A 558 -5.68 29.10 9.43
CA ALA A 558 -5.96 27.77 9.91
C ALA A 558 -6.89 27.79 11.12
N VAL A 559 -7.87 26.90 11.12
CA VAL A 559 -8.76 26.66 12.25
C VAL A 559 -8.73 25.15 12.60
N ASP A 560 -8.85 24.85 13.87
CA ASP A 560 -9.09 23.49 14.33
C ASP A 560 -10.45 23.00 13.81
N ALA A 561 -10.47 21.86 13.15
CA ALA A 561 -11.69 21.39 12.46
C ALA A 561 -12.80 20.98 13.42
N ALA A 562 -12.45 20.46 14.61
CA ALA A 562 -13.42 19.99 15.60
C ALA A 562 -14.09 21.15 16.34
N THR A 563 -13.33 22.19 16.69
CA THR A 563 -13.82 23.33 17.48
C THR A 563 -14.20 24.54 16.63
N GLY A 564 -13.68 24.64 15.41
CA GLY A 564 -13.80 25.81 14.55
C GLY A 564 -13.04 27.03 15.04
N GLN A 565 -12.21 26.91 16.07
CA GLN A 565 -11.41 28.02 16.60
C GLN A 565 -10.15 28.23 15.76
N ALA A 566 -9.78 29.51 15.58
CA ALA A 566 -8.53 29.84 14.92
C ALA A 566 -7.34 29.34 15.72
N LEU A 567 -6.42 28.66 15.05
CA LEU A 567 -5.19 28.17 15.66
C LEU A 567 -4.22 29.34 15.86
N PRO A 568 -3.31 29.26 16.86
CA PRO A 568 -2.17 30.17 16.96
C PRO A 568 -1.38 30.16 15.66
N GLN A 569 -1.14 31.31 15.02
CA GLN A 569 -0.50 31.34 13.70
C GLN A 569 0.12 32.68 13.36
N VAL A 570 1.11 32.65 12.48
CA VAL A 570 1.74 33.83 11.86
C VAL A 570 1.33 33.89 10.39
N PRO A 571 0.79 35.03 9.91
CA PRO A 571 0.48 35.17 8.48
C PRO A 571 1.74 35.14 7.62
N GLU A 572 1.70 34.43 6.50
CA GLU A 572 2.78 34.35 5.53
C GLU A 572 2.58 35.33 4.35
N ALA A 573 3.67 35.63 3.66
CA ALA A 573 3.69 36.61 2.57
C ALA A 573 2.89 36.18 1.34
N ASP A 574 2.77 34.88 1.10
CA ASP A 574 1.99 34.28 0.01
C ASP A 574 0.48 34.20 0.30
N GLY A 575 0.05 34.71 1.44
CA GLY A 575 -1.35 34.68 1.90
C GLY A 575 -1.72 33.47 2.76
N GLY A 576 -0.78 32.56 2.99
CA GLY A 576 -0.92 31.44 3.90
C GLY A 576 -0.65 31.76 5.36
N SER A 577 -0.38 30.75 6.14
CA SER A 577 -0.07 30.89 7.57
C SER A 577 0.88 29.80 8.05
N CYS A 578 1.74 30.18 8.98
CA CYS A 578 2.59 29.27 9.72
C CYS A 578 1.94 28.96 11.07
N VAL A 579 1.70 27.68 11.33
CA VAL A 579 0.97 27.17 12.49
C VAL A 579 1.90 26.27 13.31
N PRO A 580 2.26 26.62 14.55
CA PRO A 580 2.97 25.72 15.43
C PRO A 580 2.16 24.44 15.69
N LEU A 581 2.83 23.32 15.67
CA LEU A 581 2.23 22.02 15.94
C LEU A 581 3.17 21.23 16.85
N SER A 582 2.64 20.81 17.99
CA SER A 582 3.26 19.81 18.85
C SER A 582 2.25 18.68 19.02
N THR A 583 2.60 17.48 18.55
CA THR A 583 1.71 16.32 18.60
C THR A 583 2.10 15.40 19.75
N GLY A 584 1.23 14.43 20.11
CA GLY A 584 1.68 13.20 20.74
C GLY A 584 2.20 12.23 19.68
N THR A 585 2.81 11.14 20.11
CA THR A 585 3.16 10.03 19.22
C THR A 585 1.88 9.35 18.69
N ALA A 586 1.91 8.87 17.45
CA ALA A 586 0.79 8.16 16.82
C ALA A 586 -0.56 8.90 16.96
N THR A 587 -0.62 10.16 16.53
CA THR A 587 -1.80 11.02 16.66
C THR A 587 -2.23 11.63 15.34
N LEU A 588 -3.50 12.02 15.29
CA LEU A 588 -4.13 12.70 14.17
C LEU A 588 -4.59 14.10 14.58
N ALA A 589 -4.42 15.07 13.70
CA ALA A 589 -5.04 16.39 13.80
C ALA A 589 -5.75 16.74 12.49
N GLU A 590 -6.84 17.48 12.56
CA GLU A 590 -7.55 17.98 11.39
C GLU A 590 -7.66 19.49 11.47
N TRP A 591 -7.21 20.16 10.40
CA TRP A 591 -7.33 21.59 10.23
C TRP A 591 -8.22 21.94 9.03
N ARG A 592 -8.89 23.07 9.12
CA ARG A 592 -9.50 23.73 7.95
C ARG A 592 -8.73 24.99 7.63
N ILE A 593 -8.45 25.19 6.37
CA ILE A 593 -7.86 26.41 5.83
C ILE A 593 -9.01 27.23 5.23
N VAL A 594 -9.31 28.36 5.86
CA VAL A 594 -10.49 29.15 5.54
C VAL A 594 -10.10 30.57 5.08
N PRO A 595 -10.92 31.22 4.21
CA PRO A 595 -10.58 32.52 3.66
C PRO A 595 -10.61 33.62 4.70
N GLY A 596 -9.78 34.63 4.49
CA GLY A 596 -9.64 35.82 5.33
C GLY A 596 -8.47 35.75 6.31
N PRO A 597 -8.12 36.85 6.94
CA PRO A 597 -7.13 36.89 8.00
C PRO A 597 -7.63 36.17 9.26
N ALA A 598 -6.74 35.72 10.10
CA ALA A 598 -7.11 35.20 11.41
C ALA A 598 -7.92 36.23 12.20
N PRO A 599 -8.96 35.84 12.95
CA PRO A 599 -9.79 36.73 13.75
C PRO A 599 -8.94 37.55 14.74
N ALA A 600 -9.41 38.76 15.06
CA ALA A 600 -8.76 39.59 16.07
C ALA A 600 -8.69 38.87 17.43
N GLY A 601 -7.53 38.87 18.04
CA GLY A 601 -7.28 38.14 19.31
C GLY A 601 -6.78 36.70 19.14
N THR A 602 -6.65 36.18 17.90
CA THR A 602 -5.93 34.90 17.66
C THR A 602 -4.50 35.03 18.18
N PRO A 603 -4.02 34.09 19.00
CA PRO A 603 -2.65 34.12 19.49
C PRO A 603 -1.64 34.13 18.35
N VAL A 604 -0.65 35.01 18.43
CA VAL A 604 0.47 35.02 17.52
C VAL A 604 1.65 34.37 18.23
N PRO A 605 2.17 33.24 17.76
CA PRO A 605 3.31 32.57 18.40
C PRO A 605 4.58 33.43 18.30
N ALA A 606 5.48 33.27 19.24
CA ALA A 606 6.73 34.06 19.32
C ALA A 606 7.65 33.83 18.11
N SER A 607 7.59 32.65 17.50
CA SER A 607 8.25 32.37 16.23
C SER A 607 7.51 31.21 15.51
N CYS A 608 7.44 31.30 14.19
CA CYS A 608 7.26 30.20 13.26
C CYS A 608 8.60 29.89 12.58
N SER A 609 9.68 30.18 13.24
CA SER A 609 11.00 29.86 12.70
C SER A 609 11.18 28.34 12.70
N THR A 610 11.78 27.86 11.63
CA THR A 610 12.40 26.54 11.58
C THR A 610 13.02 26.25 12.94
N ALA A 611 12.70 25.12 13.54
CA ALA A 611 13.42 24.64 14.73
C ALA A 611 14.89 24.49 14.34
N ALA A 612 15.59 25.58 14.35
CA ALA A 612 17.04 25.59 14.19
C ALA A 612 17.61 25.01 15.46
N GLY A 613 18.20 23.84 15.39
CA GLY A 613 19.04 23.31 16.43
C GLY A 613 18.35 22.30 17.33
N GLY A 614 17.87 21.21 16.78
CA GLY A 614 17.69 19.98 17.56
C GLY A 614 18.98 19.54 18.23
N ALA A 615 18.92 18.58 19.14
CA ALA A 615 20.07 18.10 19.88
C ALA A 615 21.25 17.75 18.96
N THR A 616 22.40 18.35 19.20
CA THR A 616 23.65 18.05 18.48
C THR A 616 24.33 16.78 18.98
N THR A 617 23.80 16.19 20.03
CA THR A 617 24.20 14.91 20.59
C THR A 617 22.98 14.19 21.09
N VAL A 618 22.85 12.92 20.71
CA VAL A 618 21.79 11.99 21.13
C VAL A 618 22.42 10.71 21.71
N SER A 619 21.74 10.08 22.66
CA SER A 619 22.32 8.90 23.32
C SER A 619 21.26 7.95 23.86
N ALA A 620 21.60 6.65 23.95
CA ALA A 620 20.83 5.64 24.66
C ALA A 620 21.76 4.77 25.50
N ALA A 621 21.34 4.41 26.69
CA ALA A 621 22.08 3.51 27.56
C ALA A 621 21.20 2.39 28.10
N ALA A 622 21.77 1.21 28.27
CA ALA A 622 21.09 0.09 28.90
C ALA A 622 20.74 0.42 30.35
N GLY A 623 19.44 0.43 30.66
CA GLY A 623 18.92 0.78 31.98
C GLY A 623 18.32 2.18 32.11
N ASP A 624 18.35 3.02 31.07
CA ASP A 624 17.72 4.35 31.05
C ASP A 624 16.25 4.34 30.64
N GLY A 625 15.67 3.13 30.46
CA GLY A 625 14.27 2.95 30.07
C GLY A 625 14.02 2.92 28.55
N ASN A 626 15.02 3.24 27.75
CA ASN A 626 14.97 3.21 26.28
C ASN A 626 13.69 3.83 25.70
N ASN A 627 13.34 5.02 26.17
CA ASN A 627 12.06 5.69 25.87
C ASN A 627 12.19 6.86 24.89
N GLY A 628 13.32 6.99 24.20
CA GLY A 628 13.59 8.06 23.25
C GLY A 628 13.89 9.44 23.86
N SER A 629 13.85 9.60 25.17
CA SER A 629 14.00 10.91 25.84
C SER A 629 15.34 11.60 25.55
N ASN A 630 16.36 10.86 25.13
CA ASN A 630 17.67 11.36 24.77
C ASN A 630 17.92 11.32 23.24
N GLY A 631 16.87 11.21 22.43
CA GLY A 631 16.90 11.35 20.98
C GLY A 631 17.41 10.13 20.19
N VAL A 632 17.61 8.97 20.84
CA VAL A 632 17.86 7.70 20.17
C VAL A 632 17.37 6.53 21.03
N ILE A 633 16.87 5.48 20.37
CA ILE A 633 16.47 4.22 21.02
C ILE A 633 17.14 3.02 20.38
N PHE A 634 17.27 1.94 21.14
CA PHE A 634 17.49 0.61 20.63
C PHE A 634 16.14 -0.05 20.31
N GLN A 635 16.01 -0.60 19.11
CA GLN A 635 14.79 -1.32 18.70
C GLN A 635 14.77 -2.74 19.28
N ASN A 636 13.56 -3.32 19.38
CA ASN A 636 13.32 -4.71 19.80
C ASN A 636 13.94 -5.12 21.16
N VAL A 637 14.10 -4.18 22.08
CA VAL A 637 14.52 -4.49 23.44
C VAL A 637 13.42 -5.24 24.18
N GLY A 638 13.75 -6.38 24.78
CA GLY A 638 12.77 -7.22 25.48
C GLY A 638 11.99 -8.19 24.57
N ALA A 639 12.45 -8.38 23.33
CA ALA A 639 11.85 -9.34 22.42
C ALA A 639 11.71 -10.73 23.04
N THR A 640 10.57 -11.41 22.77
CA THR A 640 10.25 -12.73 23.33
C THR A 640 10.16 -13.84 22.27
N GLY A 641 10.14 -13.48 20.97
CA GLY A 641 10.02 -14.41 19.83
C GLY A 641 11.23 -14.35 18.89
N GLY A 642 11.53 -15.48 18.24
CA GLY A 642 12.53 -15.56 17.17
C GLY A 642 12.00 -14.99 15.84
N GLY A 643 12.82 -15.05 14.79
CA GLY A 643 12.45 -14.64 13.42
C GLY A 643 12.90 -13.23 13.04
N SER A 644 13.44 -12.45 13.98
CA SER A 644 14.03 -11.13 13.72
C SER A 644 15.53 -11.16 13.89
N ASP A 645 16.25 -10.48 13.01
CA ASP A 645 17.70 -10.29 13.10
C ASP A 645 18.11 -9.13 14.04
N GLY A 646 17.14 -8.48 14.71
CA GLY A 646 17.36 -7.30 15.56
C GLY A 646 16.95 -7.46 17.02
N ASN A 647 16.72 -8.67 17.51
CA ASN A 647 16.24 -8.89 18.88
C ASN A 647 17.32 -8.61 19.93
N LEU A 648 16.93 -7.87 20.97
CA LEU A 648 17.76 -7.51 22.11
C LEU A 648 17.17 -7.98 23.44
N THR A 649 18.02 -8.40 24.36
CA THR A 649 17.63 -8.74 25.74
C THR A 649 18.40 -7.89 26.73
N VAL A 650 17.73 -7.44 27.78
CA VAL A 650 18.39 -6.77 28.91
C VAL A 650 19.12 -7.82 29.74
N THR A 651 20.40 -7.58 30.02
CA THR A 651 21.25 -8.48 30.82
C THR A 651 22.19 -7.70 31.72
N SER A 652 23.03 -8.40 32.48
CA SER A 652 24.11 -7.80 33.27
C SER A 652 25.43 -8.52 32.98
N ILE A 653 26.47 -7.74 32.65
CA ILE A 653 27.82 -8.25 32.41
C ILE A 653 28.85 -7.26 32.98
N GLY A 654 29.92 -7.76 33.58
CA GLY A 654 30.92 -6.90 34.23
C GLY A 654 30.36 -5.99 35.32
N GLY A 655 29.26 -6.39 35.97
CA GLY A 655 28.61 -5.60 37.01
C GLY A 655 27.77 -4.43 36.52
N GLN A 656 27.51 -4.33 35.20
CA GLN A 656 26.71 -3.23 34.63
C GLN A 656 25.56 -3.82 33.79
N THR A 657 24.48 -3.06 33.65
CA THR A 657 23.37 -3.38 32.75
C THR A 657 23.80 -3.24 31.31
N ALA A 658 23.35 -4.15 30.46
CA ALA A 658 23.67 -4.19 29.03
C ALA A 658 22.47 -4.64 28.20
N TYR A 659 22.43 -4.23 26.96
CA TYR A 659 21.65 -4.90 25.90
C TYR A 659 22.52 -5.98 25.28
N GLN A 660 21.95 -7.18 25.13
CA GLN A 660 22.58 -8.33 24.52
C GLN A 660 21.87 -8.63 23.21
N THR A 661 22.62 -8.69 22.09
CA THR A 661 22.04 -9.22 20.83
C THR A 661 21.79 -10.71 20.94
N TRP A 662 20.74 -11.18 20.30
CA TRP A 662 20.52 -12.60 20.15
C TRP A 662 21.55 -13.18 19.18
N THR A 663 21.97 -14.42 19.42
CA THR A 663 22.77 -15.19 18.45
C THR A 663 21.86 -15.70 17.32
N SER A 664 22.45 -16.08 16.18
CA SER A 664 21.71 -16.69 15.07
C SER A 664 20.92 -17.94 15.50
N ALA A 665 21.45 -18.70 16.46
CA ALA A 665 20.76 -19.87 17.00
C ALA A 665 19.51 -19.53 17.82
N GLN A 666 19.50 -18.35 18.49
CA GLN A 666 18.35 -17.88 19.27
C GLN A 666 17.31 -17.23 18.39
N SER A 667 17.72 -16.40 17.44
CA SER A 667 16.82 -15.66 16.56
C SER A 667 16.24 -16.51 15.43
N GLY A 668 16.92 -17.60 15.04
CA GLY A 668 16.59 -18.42 13.86
C GLY A 668 16.95 -17.74 12.53
N VAL A 669 17.56 -16.57 12.57
CA VAL A 669 18.04 -15.81 11.40
C VAL A 669 19.47 -15.35 11.59
N SER A 670 20.15 -15.02 10.50
CA SER A 670 21.55 -14.55 10.51
C SER A 670 21.69 -13.43 9.47
N PRO A 671 22.42 -12.34 9.79
CA PRO A 671 23.11 -12.06 11.04
C PRO A 671 22.19 -11.60 12.17
N ALA A 672 22.68 -11.52 13.41
CA ALA A 672 22.04 -10.84 14.52
C ALA A 672 22.61 -9.41 14.62
N ASN A 673 21.76 -8.40 14.85
CA ASN A 673 22.13 -7.00 14.82
C ASN A 673 21.53 -6.26 16.01
N ALA A 674 22.01 -5.03 16.29
CA ALA A 674 21.34 -4.09 17.17
C ALA A 674 20.89 -2.88 16.31
N TYR A 675 19.61 -2.68 16.19
CA TYR A 675 19.02 -1.57 15.43
C TYR A 675 18.77 -0.36 16.32
N LEU A 676 18.99 0.83 15.75
CA LEU A 676 18.81 2.11 16.42
C LEU A 676 17.93 3.02 15.56
N GLN A 677 17.01 3.70 16.21
CA GLN A 677 16.20 4.77 15.62
C GLN A 677 16.55 6.09 16.28
N LEU A 678 16.82 7.10 15.48
CA LEU A 678 17.15 8.44 15.93
C LEU A 678 15.89 9.33 15.91
N ASP A 679 15.86 10.31 16.83
CA ASP A 679 14.87 11.38 16.75
C ASP A 679 15.12 12.22 15.47
N PRO A 680 14.23 12.19 14.49
CA PRO A 680 14.39 12.98 13.26
C PRO A 680 14.48 14.48 13.52
N GLY A 681 13.92 14.96 14.62
CA GLY A 681 14.02 16.35 15.07
C GLY A 681 15.41 16.75 15.55
N SER A 682 16.32 15.81 15.81
CA SER A 682 17.68 16.10 16.27
C SER A 682 18.54 16.70 15.15
N ALA A 683 19.51 17.53 15.50
CA ALA A 683 20.51 18.00 14.54
C ALA A 683 21.42 16.86 14.05
N VAL A 684 21.55 15.79 14.84
CA VAL A 684 22.31 14.59 14.49
C VAL A 684 21.68 13.86 13.32
N ALA A 685 20.36 13.68 13.34
CA ALA A 685 19.63 12.98 12.26
C ALA A 685 19.76 13.70 10.89
N ARG A 686 20.04 15.00 10.91
CA ARG A 686 20.19 15.85 9.72
C ARG A 686 21.64 16.11 9.31
N ALA A 687 22.59 15.62 10.09
CA ALA A 687 24.01 15.87 9.82
C ALA A 687 24.54 14.83 8.82
N GLY A 688 25.04 15.26 7.66
CA GLY A 688 25.68 14.38 6.69
C GLY A 688 26.95 13.70 7.19
N THR A 689 27.50 14.16 8.34
CA THR A 689 28.65 13.52 8.98
C THR A 689 28.44 13.52 10.49
N VAL A 690 28.48 12.33 11.08
CA VAL A 690 28.28 12.14 12.52
C VAL A 690 29.35 11.23 13.11
N ASN A 691 29.64 11.43 14.39
CA ASN A 691 30.49 10.54 15.18
C ASN A 691 29.58 9.63 16.02
N LEU A 692 29.72 8.33 15.81
CA LEU A 692 29.07 7.28 16.60
C LEU A 692 30.06 6.74 17.62
N THR A 693 29.75 6.86 18.90
CA THR A 693 30.49 6.31 20.02
C THR A 693 29.70 5.17 20.64
N VAL A 694 30.27 3.99 20.73
CA VAL A 694 29.67 2.77 21.28
C VAL A 694 30.47 2.26 22.45
N THR A 695 29.82 2.04 23.59
CA THR A 695 30.41 1.34 24.74
C THR A 695 29.92 -0.10 24.75
N TYR A 696 30.86 -1.02 24.63
CA TYR A 696 30.58 -2.45 24.45
C TYR A 696 31.52 -3.32 25.31
N TRP A 697 31.05 -4.55 25.62
CA TRP A 697 31.91 -5.53 26.32
C TRP A 697 32.80 -6.25 25.32
N SER A 698 34.10 -6.20 25.53
CA SER A 698 35.08 -6.74 24.60
C SER A 698 35.22 -8.27 24.72
N VAL A 699 34.64 -8.99 23.76
CA VAL A 699 34.77 -10.41 23.55
C VAL A 699 35.75 -10.64 22.39
N ALA A 700 36.62 -11.65 22.50
CA ALA A 700 37.61 -11.94 21.46
C ALA A 700 36.90 -12.32 20.13
N GLY A 701 37.23 -11.63 19.05
CA GLY A 701 36.70 -11.88 17.72
C GLY A 701 35.27 -11.32 17.50
N GLN A 702 34.56 -10.95 18.56
CA GLN A 702 33.25 -10.30 18.42
C GLN A 702 33.39 -8.79 18.33
N GLY A 703 32.58 -8.19 17.50
CA GLY A 703 32.53 -6.75 17.29
C GLY A 703 31.32 -6.37 16.46
N PHE A 704 31.39 -5.22 15.83
CA PHE A 704 30.31 -4.74 14.98
C PHE A 704 30.84 -3.92 13.80
N THR A 705 30.09 -3.93 12.70
CA THR A 705 30.18 -2.95 11.63
C THR A 705 29.01 -1.99 11.78
N ALA A 706 29.28 -0.69 11.83
CA ALA A 706 28.22 0.30 11.79
C ALA A 706 27.64 0.32 10.37
N GLN A 707 26.40 -0.08 10.19
CA GLN A 707 25.67 0.05 8.92
C GLN A 707 24.58 1.07 9.10
N TYR A 708 24.57 2.09 8.27
CA TYR A 708 23.73 3.26 8.47
C TYR A 708 23.02 3.68 7.18
N ASP A 709 21.90 4.33 7.34
CA ASP A 709 21.17 4.94 6.24
C ASP A 709 21.95 6.13 5.69
N SER A 710 22.25 6.09 4.40
CA SER A 710 23.02 7.08 3.67
C SER A 710 22.24 7.62 2.48
N THR A 711 22.75 8.66 1.85
CA THR A 711 22.13 9.24 0.64
C THR A 711 21.99 8.26 -0.53
N THR A 712 22.71 7.12 -0.51
CA THR A 712 22.80 6.18 -1.62
C THR A 712 22.46 4.73 -1.26
N ASP A 713 22.51 4.37 0.02
CA ASP A 713 22.30 2.98 0.47
C ASP A 713 21.76 3.00 1.91
N PRO A 714 20.60 2.43 2.19
CA PRO A 714 20.06 2.32 3.55
C PRO A 714 20.92 1.46 4.48
N TYR A 715 21.85 0.67 3.94
CA TYR A 715 22.77 -0.18 4.71
C TYR A 715 24.24 0.10 4.39
N GLN A 716 24.59 1.36 4.14
CA GLN A 716 25.96 1.77 3.88
C GLN A 716 26.92 1.25 4.97
N ASN A 717 27.95 0.51 4.57
CA ASN A 717 28.95 0.02 5.50
C ASN A 717 29.89 1.15 5.97
N GLY A 718 29.89 1.40 7.25
CA GLY A 718 30.88 2.19 7.94
C GLY A 718 32.04 1.37 8.48
N PRO A 719 32.86 1.95 9.39
CA PRO A 719 33.98 1.24 9.99
C PRO A 719 33.55 0.04 10.84
N THR A 720 34.39 -1.00 10.81
CA THR A 720 34.25 -2.20 11.66
C THR A 720 35.09 -2.05 12.93
N VAL A 721 34.52 -2.35 14.07
CA VAL A 721 35.15 -2.40 15.37
C VAL A 721 35.24 -3.86 15.81
N THR A 722 36.44 -4.34 16.18
CA THR A 722 36.64 -5.70 16.66
C THR A 722 37.08 -5.69 18.12
N GLY A 723 36.44 -6.50 18.93
CA GLY A 723 36.78 -6.63 20.36
C GLY A 723 38.13 -7.27 20.57
N SER A 724 38.91 -6.72 21.48
CA SER A 724 40.26 -7.20 21.82
C SER A 724 40.27 -8.43 22.71
N GLY A 725 39.10 -8.88 23.21
CA GLY A 725 38.99 -10.06 24.09
C GLY A 725 39.46 -9.83 25.54
N THR A 726 39.52 -8.58 25.98
CA THR A 726 39.97 -8.27 27.33
C THR A 726 38.98 -8.63 28.44
N GLY A 727 37.74 -8.98 28.09
CA GLY A 727 36.68 -9.22 29.07
C GLY A 727 36.41 -7.98 29.95
N SER A 728 36.37 -6.82 29.34
CA SER A 728 36.13 -5.51 30.01
C SER A 728 35.36 -4.58 29.06
N TRP A 729 34.70 -3.57 29.65
CA TRP A 729 34.05 -2.51 28.89
C TRP A 729 35.07 -1.70 28.11
N GLN A 730 34.75 -1.45 26.86
CA GLN A 730 35.55 -0.62 25.94
C GLN A 730 34.64 0.36 25.21
N THR A 731 35.22 1.48 24.78
CA THR A 731 34.52 2.48 23.99
C THR A 731 35.26 2.66 22.67
N ALA A 732 34.50 2.63 21.58
CA ALA A 732 34.98 2.91 20.23
C ALA A 732 34.18 4.07 19.64
N THR A 733 34.89 4.97 18.93
CA THR A 733 34.24 6.04 18.16
C THR A 733 34.58 5.87 16.69
N VAL A 734 33.55 5.92 15.85
CA VAL A 734 33.67 5.85 14.39
C VAL A 734 32.94 7.05 13.76
N THR A 735 33.42 7.50 12.61
CA THR A 735 32.79 8.59 11.85
C THR A 735 32.00 7.99 10.69
N LEU A 736 30.74 8.40 10.53
CA LEU A 736 29.84 8.05 9.45
C LEU A 736 29.71 9.27 8.54
N THR A 737 29.92 9.10 7.25
CA THR A 737 29.86 10.16 6.22
C THR A 737 28.70 9.90 5.28
N ASP A 738 28.15 10.96 4.67
CA ASP A 738 26.95 10.88 3.82
C ASP A 738 25.72 10.29 4.52
N ALA A 739 25.65 10.44 5.85
CA ALA A 739 24.53 9.96 6.64
C ALA A 739 23.24 10.71 6.25
N GLN A 740 22.18 9.96 6.07
CA GLN A 740 20.82 10.44 5.87
C GLN A 740 19.89 9.56 6.67
N PHE A 741 19.73 9.82 7.94
CA PHE A 741 18.90 9.02 8.82
C PHE A 741 17.41 9.25 8.52
N GLY A 742 16.87 8.46 7.60
CA GLY A 742 15.51 8.56 7.05
C GLY A 742 14.63 7.36 7.37
N GLU A 743 15.00 6.58 8.42
CA GLU A 743 14.24 5.38 8.86
C GLU A 743 14.12 4.30 7.78
N ALA A 744 15.10 4.22 6.86
CA ALA A 744 15.04 3.35 5.69
C ALA A 744 15.50 1.90 5.95
N GLN A 745 15.97 1.58 7.16
CA GLN A 745 16.34 0.21 7.54
C GLN A 745 15.16 -0.57 8.11
N ASN A 746 15.37 -1.87 8.36
CA ASN A 746 14.37 -2.73 9.00
C ASN A 746 13.84 -2.08 10.29
N ILE A 747 12.53 -2.26 10.54
CA ILE A 747 11.83 -1.74 11.73
C ILE A 747 11.94 -0.22 11.90
N GLN A 748 11.98 0.54 10.77
CA GLN A 748 12.10 2.00 10.76
C GLN A 748 13.36 2.51 11.49
N SER A 749 14.47 1.80 11.36
CA SER A 749 15.73 2.18 11.96
C SER A 749 16.59 2.97 10.98
N ASP A 750 17.54 3.72 11.53
CA ASP A 750 18.49 4.58 10.83
C ASP A 750 19.89 3.99 10.77
N LEU A 751 20.18 3.14 11.75
CA LEU A 751 21.49 2.58 11.97
C LEU A 751 21.38 1.21 12.59
N ARG A 752 22.23 0.26 12.17
CA ARG A 752 22.42 -0.99 12.90
C ARG A 752 23.89 -1.25 13.20
N LEU A 753 24.13 -1.85 14.34
CA LEU A 753 25.41 -2.44 14.69
C LEU A 753 25.37 -3.90 14.24
N ALA A 754 25.85 -4.18 13.03
CA ALA A 754 25.89 -5.52 12.46
C ALA A 754 27.01 -6.32 13.12
N VAL A 755 26.66 -7.41 13.80
CA VAL A 755 27.64 -8.22 14.55
C VAL A 755 28.61 -8.92 13.60
N THR A 756 29.89 -8.99 13.99
CA THR A 756 30.94 -9.64 13.18
C THR A 756 30.94 -11.15 13.31
N ASP A 757 30.51 -11.70 14.46
CA ASP A 757 30.33 -13.14 14.70
C ASP A 757 28.89 -13.42 15.17
N PRO A 758 27.99 -13.89 14.29
CA PRO A 758 26.58 -14.13 14.63
C PRO A 758 26.36 -15.29 15.60
N THR A 759 27.42 -16.07 15.91
CA THR A 759 27.35 -17.17 16.88
C THR A 759 27.57 -16.72 18.31
N GLN A 760 28.05 -15.50 18.51
CA GLN A 760 28.33 -14.93 19.82
C GLN A 760 27.50 -13.64 20.01
N PRO A 761 26.97 -13.37 21.22
CA PRO A 761 26.27 -12.13 21.49
C PRO A 761 27.23 -10.93 21.55
N LEU A 762 26.75 -9.78 21.06
CA LEU A 762 27.35 -8.47 21.33
C LEU A 762 26.64 -7.86 22.54
N TYR A 763 27.44 -7.32 23.49
CA TYR A 763 26.91 -6.66 24.67
C TYR A 763 27.16 -5.17 24.56
N LEU A 764 26.12 -4.37 24.68
CA LEU A 764 26.12 -2.93 24.49
C LEU A 764 25.68 -2.24 25.78
N GLN A 765 26.49 -1.32 26.29
CA GLN A 765 26.10 -0.49 27.44
C GLN A 765 25.43 0.78 26.97
N SER A 766 26.02 1.47 25.98
CA SER A 766 25.50 2.74 25.50
C SER A 766 25.93 3.02 24.08
N VAL A 767 25.14 3.85 23.42
CA VAL A 767 25.51 4.52 22.17
C VAL A 767 25.35 6.02 22.35
N GLN A 768 26.19 6.78 21.65
CA GLN A 768 26.06 8.23 21.54
C GLN A 768 26.38 8.63 20.10
N LEU A 769 25.53 9.44 19.50
CA LEU A 769 25.83 10.06 18.22
C LEU A 769 25.94 11.58 18.42
N SER A 770 26.88 12.20 17.73
CA SER A 770 27.07 13.64 17.75
C SER A 770 27.39 14.16 16.36
N THR A 771 26.98 15.39 16.08
CA THR A 771 27.41 16.07 14.86
C THR A 771 28.94 16.19 14.88
N ALA A 772 29.61 15.89 13.75
CA ALA A 772 31.05 16.14 13.65
C ALA A 772 31.30 17.66 13.77
N ALA A 773 32.33 18.04 14.51
CA ALA A 773 32.76 19.43 14.50
C ALA A 773 33.20 19.78 13.07
N GLN A 774 32.62 20.84 12.51
CA GLN A 774 33.02 21.36 11.20
C GLN A 774 34.39 21.99 11.27
#